data_7dd43e6c8d0edee4f568bcf06f1facf4
#
_entry.id   7dd43e6c8d0edee4f568bcf06f1facf4
#
_cell.length_a   1.000
_cell.length_b   1.000
_cell.length_c   1.000
_cell.angle_alpha   90.00
_cell.angle_beta   90.00
_cell.angle_gamma   90.00
#
_symmetry.space_group_name_H-M   'P 1'
#
loop_
_entity.id
_entity.type
_entity.pdbx_description
1 polymer ?
#
loop_
_entity_poly.entity_id
_entity_poly.type
_entity_poly.pdbx_seq_one_letter_code
_entity_poly.pdbx_strand_id
1 'polypeptide(L)'
;MFGYYRLSSVPQLRVAEVDYNVDQLTEEFRKAAEQQAAAVVFPELCITGYSCGDLFFQPNLRKAALNGLLRFTEATEGSGTIAVVGLPFLHEDALYNTAAVVQSGRILALVPKTVLPNYREFYEKRQFTSGRELGTGVKEVTVNGMHIPFGTEIVFHEESSPFSFGVEICEDLWSVIPPSSKLALLGARAILNPSAGTELTGKAAYRRELVRQQSGRCLCAYVLSSAGVHESTTDTVFGGHSLIADNGRPAAEGERFCRESTLIFADVDFERLEAARLSESSFNDSKSLFPAGNALHLALPEQVPGAPGLEYAFNPARPFLPSPSRRRERCEEIISIQTAGLAKRMEHTRAQRLVIGISGGLDSTLALLICSRACRALKRPASDILAVTMPGFGTTDRTHDNAVTMCRLLGVELREIPISECCLRHFADIGHDPAERTTTYENVQARERTQILMDLANKTGGLVVGTGDLSEIALGWSTYNGDHMSMYAVNCSIPKTLIRCLIEHIAEESSPELAATLTDINNTPVSPELLPPSDDGTIEQKTEDVLGPYDLHDFFLFHFIKYGAEPDKILHLAEHAFRGEFQPDFIRRCLDIFIRRFFRQQFKRSCMPDGPKVGTISLSPRGDWRMPSDACGTVWEKAISHY
;
A
#
# COMPACT_ATOMS: atom_id res chain seq x y z
N MET A 1 15.64 -6.77 11.41
CA MET A 1 14.87 -5.50 11.42
C MET A 1 14.20 -5.38 10.07
N PHE A 2 12.88 -5.21 9.99
CA PHE A 2 12.13 -5.35 8.74
C PHE A 2 12.03 -4.07 7.89
N GLY A 3 13.07 -3.22 7.89
CA GLY A 3 13.12 -2.04 7.02
C GLY A 3 12.18 -0.89 7.38
N TYR A 4 11.64 -0.83 8.59
CA TYR A 4 10.81 0.27 9.07
C TYR A 4 11.62 1.31 9.82
N TYR A 5 11.40 2.58 9.52
CA TYR A 5 12.12 3.72 10.12
C TYR A 5 11.16 4.85 10.44
N ARG A 6 11.38 5.53 11.59
CA ARG A 6 10.63 6.71 12.01
C ARG A 6 11.28 7.97 11.48
N LEU A 7 10.47 8.94 11.07
CA LEU A 7 10.89 10.25 10.56
C LEU A 7 10.05 11.32 11.25
N SER A 8 10.65 12.45 11.67
CA SER A 8 9.94 13.45 12.49
C SER A 8 10.35 14.90 12.26
N SER A 9 9.65 15.90 12.87
CA SER A 9 9.97 17.34 12.80
C SER A 9 9.23 18.28 13.78
N VAL A 10 9.62 19.43 14.08
CA VAL A 10 9.45 20.90 14.23
C VAL A 10 9.54 21.51 15.65
N PRO A 11 10.41 22.52 15.87
CA PRO A 11 10.60 23.22 17.13
C PRO A 11 9.93 24.60 17.20
N GLN A 12 9.86 25.18 18.40
CA GLN A 12 9.70 26.63 18.60
C GLN A 12 11.00 27.38 18.25
N LEU A 13 10.87 28.56 17.71
CA LEU A 13 12.02 29.38 17.32
C LEU A 13 11.83 30.84 17.73
N ARG A 14 12.95 31.61 17.76
CA ARG A 14 12.98 33.07 17.86
C ARG A 14 13.90 33.63 16.80
N VAL A 15 13.42 34.61 16.05
CA VAL A 15 14.17 35.18 14.95
C VAL A 15 15.46 35.82 15.45
N ALA A 16 16.60 35.42 14.88
CA ALA A 16 17.96 35.85 15.20
C ALA A 16 18.46 35.53 16.63
N GLU A 17 17.75 34.70 17.40
CA GLU A 17 18.19 34.25 18.74
C GLU A 17 18.74 32.83 18.69
N VAL A 18 19.97 32.70 18.21
CA VAL A 18 20.62 31.39 17.93
C VAL A 18 20.68 30.48 19.14
N ASP A 19 21.06 31.00 20.30
CA ASP A 19 21.24 30.16 21.51
C ASP A 19 19.91 29.53 21.94
N TYR A 20 18.84 30.31 21.98
CA TYR A 20 17.51 29.80 22.28
C TYR A 20 17.08 28.73 21.24
N ASN A 21 17.28 29.03 19.95
CA ASN A 21 16.88 28.11 18.89
C ASN A 21 17.63 26.78 19.00
N VAL A 22 18.93 26.80 19.23
CA VAL A 22 19.74 25.59 19.40
C VAL A 22 19.29 24.76 20.62
N ASP A 23 18.92 25.43 21.72
CA ASP A 23 18.39 24.74 22.90
C ASP A 23 17.07 24.01 22.57
N GLN A 24 16.17 24.67 21.83
CA GLN A 24 14.91 24.05 21.38
C GLN A 24 15.15 22.90 20.39
N LEU A 25 16.05 23.09 19.42
CA LEU A 25 16.43 22.03 18.48
C LEU A 25 17.00 20.81 19.20
N THR A 26 17.85 21.04 20.20
CA THR A 26 18.46 19.98 21.01
C THR A 26 17.40 19.21 21.81
N GLU A 27 16.45 19.91 22.41
CA GLU A 27 15.36 19.28 23.16
C GLU A 27 14.49 18.41 22.24
N GLU A 28 14.08 18.93 21.09
CA GLU A 28 13.27 18.17 20.13
C GLU A 28 14.04 17.01 19.49
N PHE A 29 15.35 17.17 19.26
CA PHE A 29 16.23 16.07 18.84
C PHE A 29 16.25 14.93 19.88
N ARG A 30 16.40 15.24 21.16
CA ARG A 30 16.39 14.24 22.23
C ARG A 30 15.06 13.48 22.28
N LYS A 31 13.93 14.18 22.19
CA LYS A 31 12.60 13.56 22.13
C LYS A 31 12.45 12.62 20.92
N ALA A 32 12.96 13.04 19.75
CA ALA A 32 12.96 12.20 18.56
C ALA A 32 13.84 10.95 18.72
N ALA A 33 15.02 11.11 19.31
CA ALA A 33 15.96 10.00 19.58
C ALA A 33 15.38 9.01 20.61
N GLU A 34 14.74 9.48 21.68
CA GLU A 34 14.03 8.66 22.66
C GLU A 34 12.92 7.82 22.02
N GLN A 35 12.24 8.37 21.00
CA GLN A 35 11.26 7.66 20.19
C GLN A 35 11.89 6.80 19.08
N GLN A 36 13.21 6.63 19.09
CA GLN A 36 13.95 5.85 18.09
C GLN A 36 13.71 6.30 16.64
N ALA A 37 13.62 7.62 16.42
CA ALA A 37 13.54 8.15 15.06
C ALA A 37 14.86 7.93 14.33
N ALA A 38 14.82 7.39 13.12
CA ALA A 38 16.01 7.26 12.26
C ALA A 38 16.52 8.63 11.80
N ALA A 39 15.59 9.57 11.56
CA ALA A 39 15.93 10.94 11.19
C ALA A 39 14.91 11.93 11.76
N VAL A 40 15.36 13.12 12.11
CA VAL A 40 14.55 14.29 12.42
C VAL A 40 14.90 15.44 11.48
N VAL A 41 13.88 16.02 10.84
CA VAL A 41 14.02 17.15 9.92
C VAL A 41 13.47 18.39 10.58
N PHE A 42 14.30 19.38 10.72
CA PHE A 42 13.94 20.69 11.25
C PHE A 42 13.64 21.68 10.12
N PRO A 43 12.95 22.79 10.39
CA PRO A 43 12.65 23.78 9.37
C PRO A 43 13.89 24.42 8.73
N GLU A 44 13.68 25.01 7.57
CA GLU A 44 14.67 25.80 6.84
C GLU A 44 15.19 26.96 7.70
N LEU A 45 16.54 27.14 7.70
CA LEU A 45 17.23 28.18 8.48
C LEU A 45 16.89 28.17 9.98
N CYS A 46 16.51 27.03 10.55
CA CYS A 46 15.99 26.93 11.91
C CYS A 46 16.99 27.37 13.02
N ILE A 47 18.29 27.36 12.75
CA ILE A 47 19.29 27.86 13.71
C ILE A 47 19.14 29.38 13.94
N THR A 48 18.81 30.15 12.89
CA THR A 48 18.65 31.61 12.98
C THR A 48 17.19 32.07 13.00
N GLY A 49 16.28 31.25 12.50
CA GLY A 49 15.00 31.64 11.94
C GLY A 49 15.14 32.03 10.47
N TYR A 50 14.09 31.75 9.68
CA TYR A 50 14.05 32.05 8.24
C TYR A 50 13.91 33.56 7.96
N SER A 51 13.14 34.26 8.77
CA SER A 51 12.72 35.64 8.51
C SER A 51 13.71 36.70 8.99
N CYS A 52 15.01 36.39 9.07
CA CYS A 52 16.07 37.31 9.50
C CYS A 52 16.37 38.42 8.47
N GLY A 53 15.95 38.30 7.19
CA GLY A 53 16.15 39.33 6.16
C GLY A 53 17.63 39.74 6.00
N ASP A 54 17.90 41.03 5.94
CA ASP A 54 19.25 41.54 5.75
C ASP A 54 20.20 41.34 6.95
N LEU A 55 19.69 40.83 8.09
CA LEU A 55 20.55 40.41 9.18
C LEU A 55 21.49 39.25 8.78
N PHE A 56 21.15 38.48 7.75
CA PHE A 56 22.05 37.47 7.19
C PHE A 56 23.38 38.06 6.68
N PHE A 57 23.43 39.32 6.31
CA PHE A 57 24.69 39.98 5.95
C PHE A 57 25.56 40.36 7.15
N GLN A 58 25.02 40.31 8.38
CA GLN A 58 25.76 40.63 9.57
C GLN A 58 26.71 39.51 10.01
N PRO A 59 28.03 39.76 10.11
CA PRO A 59 29.00 38.71 10.49
C PRO A 59 28.69 38.06 11.85
N ASN A 60 28.14 38.81 12.79
CA ASN A 60 27.80 38.29 14.12
C ASN A 60 26.75 37.18 14.05
N LEU A 61 25.68 37.35 13.25
CA LEU A 61 24.65 36.32 13.12
C LEU A 61 25.20 35.06 12.44
N ARG A 62 26.00 35.22 11.38
CA ARG A 62 26.60 34.08 10.67
C ARG A 62 27.59 33.28 11.56
N LYS A 63 28.43 34.00 12.33
CA LYS A 63 29.34 33.37 13.31
C LYS A 63 28.55 32.64 14.42
N ALA A 64 27.52 33.28 14.95
CA ALA A 64 26.64 32.68 15.93
C ALA A 64 25.96 31.42 15.35
N ALA A 65 25.45 31.47 14.12
CA ALA A 65 24.83 30.32 13.46
C ALA A 65 25.79 29.12 13.30
N LEU A 66 27.03 29.38 12.89
CA LEU A 66 28.04 28.33 12.77
C LEU A 66 28.41 27.74 14.13
N ASN A 67 28.60 28.56 15.16
CA ASN A 67 28.84 28.09 16.53
C ASN A 67 27.63 27.32 17.09
N GLY A 68 26.42 27.76 16.75
CA GLY A 68 25.17 27.08 17.08
C GLY A 68 25.10 25.70 16.45
N LEU A 69 25.49 25.55 15.17
CA LEU A 69 25.59 24.25 14.51
C LEU A 69 26.57 23.32 15.24
N LEU A 70 27.76 23.82 15.60
CA LEU A 70 28.76 23.01 16.31
C LEU A 70 28.21 22.54 17.67
N ARG A 71 27.61 23.44 18.45
CA ARG A 71 26.99 23.10 19.75
C ARG A 71 25.85 22.08 19.59
N PHE A 72 25.00 22.24 18.57
CA PHE A 72 23.96 21.25 18.28
C PHE A 72 24.57 19.89 17.88
N THR A 73 25.61 19.91 17.05
CA THR A 73 26.31 18.71 16.62
C THR A 73 26.87 17.91 17.83
N GLU A 74 27.55 18.59 18.77
CA GLU A 74 28.02 17.98 20.00
C GLU A 74 26.86 17.32 20.79
N ALA A 75 25.69 17.96 20.85
CA ALA A 75 24.52 17.43 21.54
C ALA A 75 23.94 16.14 20.91
N THR A 76 24.34 15.79 19.69
CA THR A 76 23.95 14.54 19.02
C THR A 76 24.91 13.36 19.29
N GLU A 77 25.99 13.57 20.04
CA GLU A 77 27.01 12.55 20.31
C GLU A 77 26.41 11.27 20.90
N GLY A 78 26.82 10.12 20.37
CA GLY A 78 26.35 8.79 20.79
C GLY A 78 24.93 8.43 20.32
N SER A 79 24.27 9.27 19.50
CA SER A 79 22.96 8.98 18.94
C SER A 79 23.06 8.55 17.47
N GLY A 80 22.47 7.40 17.12
CA GLY A 80 22.32 6.96 15.73
C GLY A 80 21.28 7.77 14.94
N THR A 81 20.46 8.60 15.61
CA THR A 81 19.46 9.46 14.95
C THR A 81 20.13 10.55 14.12
N ILE A 82 19.68 10.68 12.86
CA ILE A 82 20.13 11.74 11.96
C ILE A 82 19.33 13.01 12.24
N ALA A 83 19.99 14.15 12.24
CA ALA A 83 19.32 15.46 12.25
C ALA A 83 19.64 16.23 10.98
N VAL A 84 18.63 16.92 10.43
CA VAL A 84 18.78 17.87 9.33
C VAL A 84 18.38 19.26 9.83
N VAL A 85 19.35 20.18 9.92
CA VAL A 85 19.17 21.52 10.49
C VAL A 85 19.59 22.61 9.51
N GLY A 86 18.81 23.69 9.40
CA GLY A 86 19.06 24.78 8.46
C GLY A 86 19.87 25.94 9.04
N LEU A 87 20.85 26.44 8.26
CA LEU A 87 21.65 27.63 8.62
C LEU A 87 22.11 28.41 7.39
N PRO A 88 22.42 29.75 7.54
CA PRO A 88 23.15 30.50 6.54
C PRO A 88 24.65 30.13 6.58
N PHE A 89 25.22 29.74 5.45
CA PHE A 89 26.62 29.31 5.33
C PHE A 89 27.37 30.17 4.31
N LEU A 90 28.49 30.77 4.74
CA LEU A 90 29.35 31.61 3.88
C LEU A 90 30.48 30.72 3.29
N HIS A 91 30.61 30.66 1.96
CA HIS A 91 31.69 29.99 1.26
C HIS A 91 32.12 30.85 0.05
N GLU A 92 33.44 31.10 -0.08
CA GLU A 92 34.04 31.88 -1.20
C GLU A 92 33.29 33.18 -1.51
N ASP A 93 33.04 34.01 -0.48
CA ASP A 93 32.32 35.30 -0.56
C ASP A 93 30.83 35.19 -0.98
N ALA A 94 30.30 33.98 -1.13
CA ALA A 94 28.89 33.72 -1.42
C ALA A 94 28.17 33.15 -0.19
N LEU A 95 26.95 33.63 0.07
CA LEU A 95 26.13 33.16 1.17
C LEU A 95 25.10 32.17 0.65
N TYR A 96 25.01 31.00 1.30
CA TYR A 96 24.11 29.94 0.92
C TYR A 96 23.09 29.65 2.04
N ASN A 97 21.84 29.42 1.65
CA ASN A 97 20.83 28.79 2.50
C ASN A 97 21.10 27.29 2.48
N THR A 98 21.47 26.73 3.63
CA THR A 98 22.09 25.40 3.69
C THR A 98 21.43 24.53 4.74
N ALA A 99 21.25 23.26 4.45
CA ALA A 99 20.91 22.22 5.41
C ALA A 99 22.16 21.42 5.80
N ALA A 100 22.46 21.37 7.09
CA ALA A 100 23.49 20.50 7.63
C ALA A 100 22.88 19.15 8.01
N VAL A 101 23.51 18.06 7.58
CA VAL A 101 23.19 16.69 7.97
C VAL A 101 24.13 16.28 9.07
N VAL A 102 23.58 15.91 10.23
CA VAL A 102 24.36 15.64 11.47
C VAL A 102 24.00 14.26 12.01
N GLN A 103 25.01 13.51 12.46
CA GLN A 103 24.83 12.25 13.19
C GLN A 103 25.99 12.03 14.17
N SER A 104 25.69 11.61 15.40
CA SER A 104 26.68 11.15 16.39
C SER A 104 27.87 12.09 16.58
N GLY A 105 27.62 13.37 16.83
CA GLY A 105 28.65 14.37 17.05
C GLY A 105 29.42 14.80 15.78
N ARG A 106 28.92 14.47 14.58
CA ARG A 106 29.60 14.76 13.31
C ARG A 106 28.67 15.47 12.33
N ILE A 107 29.20 16.47 11.63
CA ILE A 107 28.57 17.06 10.45
C ILE A 107 28.96 16.18 9.27
N LEU A 108 27.99 15.50 8.65
CA LEU A 108 28.23 14.58 7.54
C LEU A 108 28.36 15.32 6.21
N ALA A 109 27.52 16.32 5.99
CA ALA A 109 27.55 17.14 4.79
C ALA A 109 26.77 18.45 5.00
N LEU A 110 27.01 19.42 4.13
CA LEU A 110 26.24 20.65 3.97
C LEU A 110 25.58 20.65 2.58
N VAL A 111 24.25 20.78 2.54
CA VAL A 111 23.46 20.76 1.29
C VAL A 111 22.86 22.14 1.07
N PRO A 112 23.33 22.92 0.05
CA PRO A 112 22.80 24.23 -0.25
C PRO A 112 21.50 24.14 -1.06
N LYS A 113 20.59 25.09 -0.82
CA LYS A 113 19.33 25.24 -1.57
C LYS A 113 19.62 25.48 -3.05
N THR A 114 18.92 24.75 -3.91
CA THR A 114 19.13 24.78 -5.36
C THR A 114 18.30 25.84 -6.05
N VAL A 115 17.04 26.02 -5.64
CA VAL A 115 16.11 26.96 -6.23
C VAL A 115 15.74 28.03 -5.21
N LEU A 116 16.10 29.27 -5.50
CA LEU A 116 15.82 30.42 -4.63
C LEU A 116 14.55 31.13 -5.11
N PRO A 117 13.47 31.17 -4.32
CA PRO A 117 12.29 31.95 -4.70
C PRO A 117 12.61 33.45 -4.71
N ASN A 118 12.20 34.11 -5.78
CA ASN A 118 12.39 35.55 -5.95
C ASN A 118 11.20 36.18 -6.68
N TYR A 119 10.03 36.02 -6.07
CA TYR A 119 8.75 36.51 -6.59
C TYR A 119 7.79 36.79 -5.41
N ARG A 120 6.89 37.76 -5.59
CA ARG A 120 5.90 38.19 -4.58
C ARG A 120 6.58 38.50 -3.24
N GLU A 121 6.18 37.82 -2.17
CA GLU A 121 6.73 37.94 -0.81
C GLU A 121 8.15 37.37 -0.64
N PHE A 122 8.64 36.59 -1.60
CA PHE A 122 9.97 35.97 -1.53
C PHE A 122 11.03 36.75 -2.29
N TYR A 123 12.19 36.94 -1.64
CA TYR A 123 13.34 37.68 -2.20
C TYR A 123 14.69 37.04 -1.79
N GLU A 124 14.75 35.72 -1.73
CA GLU A 124 15.94 35.01 -1.26
C GLU A 124 17.20 35.29 -2.10
N LYS A 125 17.06 35.58 -3.40
CA LYS A 125 18.20 35.97 -4.24
C LYS A 125 18.88 37.26 -3.81
N ARG A 126 18.26 38.06 -2.95
CA ARG A 126 18.90 39.21 -2.34
C ARG A 126 20.00 38.81 -1.38
N GLN A 127 19.80 37.76 -0.61
CA GLN A 127 20.73 37.32 0.45
C GLN A 127 21.56 36.11 0.03
N PHE A 128 20.99 35.17 -0.74
CA PHE A 128 21.56 33.84 -0.96
C PHE A 128 21.93 33.59 -2.42
N THR A 129 22.96 32.75 -2.58
CA THR A 129 23.43 32.22 -3.85
C THR A 129 22.86 30.82 -4.03
N SER A 130 22.46 30.45 -5.26
CA SER A 130 21.96 29.13 -5.61
C SER A 130 23.03 28.06 -5.49
N GLY A 131 22.69 26.89 -4.93
CA GLY A 131 23.57 25.73 -4.94
C GLY A 131 23.96 25.24 -6.35
N ARG A 132 23.21 25.64 -7.40
CA ARG A 132 23.59 25.37 -8.80
C ARG A 132 24.87 26.10 -9.23
N GLU A 133 25.19 27.21 -8.60
CA GLU A 133 26.38 27.99 -8.92
C GLU A 133 27.69 27.34 -8.43
N LEU A 134 27.60 26.33 -7.57
CA LEU A 134 28.76 25.51 -7.18
C LEU A 134 29.32 24.68 -8.36
N GLY A 135 28.56 24.59 -9.46
CA GLY A 135 28.90 23.75 -10.60
C GLY A 135 28.58 22.27 -10.38
N THR A 136 29.18 21.40 -11.17
CA THR A 136 28.94 19.95 -11.08
C THR A 136 29.77 19.30 -9.98
N GLY A 137 29.15 18.36 -9.26
CA GLY A 137 29.78 17.56 -8.21
C GLY A 137 29.71 18.19 -6.82
N VAL A 138 30.28 17.48 -5.87
CA VAL A 138 30.35 17.88 -4.46
C VAL A 138 31.71 18.49 -4.20
N LYS A 139 31.73 19.66 -3.57
CA LYS A 139 32.93 20.36 -3.09
C LYS A 139 33.29 19.88 -1.69
N GLU A 140 34.44 20.29 -1.21
CA GLU A 140 34.85 20.13 0.18
C GLU A 140 35.03 21.51 0.82
N VAL A 141 34.45 21.69 2.01
CA VAL A 141 34.59 22.92 2.79
C VAL A 141 35.19 22.62 4.16
N THR A 142 35.85 23.59 4.74
CA THR A 142 36.43 23.44 6.09
C THR A 142 35.55 24.13 7.12
N VAL A 143 35.05 23.36 8.10
CA VAL A 143 34.31 23.85 9.26
C VAL A 143 35.04 23.41 10.51
N ASN A 144 35.48 24.38 11.32
CA ASN A 144 36.24 24.10 12.55
C ASN A 144 37.39 23.08 12.36
N GLY A 145 38.12 23.18 11.26
CA GLY A 145 39.23 22.27 10.92
C GLY A 145 38.83 20.92 10.35
N MET A 146 37.55 20.62 10.23
CA MET A 146 37.03 19.40 9.63
C MET A 146 36.71 19.63 8.15
N HIS A 147 37.05 18.67 7.30
CA HIS A 147 36.70 18.65 5.87
C HIS A 147 35.32 18.04 5.69
N ILE A 148 34.39 18.78 5.12
CA ILE A 148 32.96 18.41 5.04
C ILE A 148 32.51 18.54 3.59
N PRO A 149 31.82 17.51 3.03
CA PRO A 149 31.18 17.57 1.71
C PRO A 149 30.16 18.72 1.63
N PHE A 150 30.20 19.49 0.53
CA PHE A 150 29.29 20.60 0.26
C PHE A 150 28.77 20.53 -1.17
N GLY A 151 27.48 20.28 -1.34
CA GLY A 151 26.87 20.13 -2.66
C GLY A 151 25.45 19.63 -2.61
N THR A 152 24.78 19.60 -3.77
CA THR A 152 23.36 19.28 -3.91
C THR A 152 23.09 17.82 -4.27
N GLU A 153 24.10 17.08 -4.72
CA GLU A 153 23.98 15.72 -5.24
C GLU A 153 24.60 14.70 -4.28
N ILE A 154 24.06 14.64 -3.06
CA ILE A 154 24.53 13.73 -2.02
C ILE A 154 23.41 12.78 -1.64
N VAL A 155 23.69 11.47 -1.72
CA VAL A 155 22.84 10.39 -1.24
C VAL A 155 23.49 9.75 -0.03
N PHE A 156 22.84 9.82 1.11
CA PHE A 156 23.26 9.16 2.34
C PHE A 156 22.66 7.76 2.40
N HIS A 157 23.42 6.79 2.88
CA HIS A 157 22.95 5.41 2.96
C HIS A 157 23.58 4.65 4.13
N GLU A 158 22.85 3.69 4.65
CA GLU A 158 23.35 2.69 5.58
C GLU A 158 23.79 1.45 4.79
N GLU A 159 25.00 0.95 5.03
CA GLU A 159 25.56 -0.18 4.24
C GLU A 159 24.80 -1.49 4.44
N SER A 160 24.26 -1.71 5.65
CA SER A 160 23.64 -2.98 6.06
C SER A 160 22.12 -3.03 5.89
N SER A 161 21.49 -1.95 5.40
CA SER A 161 20.03 -1.84 5.32
C SER A 161 19.58 -1.09 4.05
N PRO A 162 18.30 -1.14 3.70
CA PRO A 162 17.77 -0.37 2.57
C PRO A 162 17.62 1.13 2.88
N PHE A 163 17.98 1.61 4.07
CA PHE A 163 17.82 3.00 4.45
C PHE A 163 18.75 3.91 3.65
N SER A 164 18.16 4.84 2.90
CA SER A 164 18.89 5.86 2.16
C SER A 164 18.05 7.11 1.98
N PHE A 165 18.69 8.27 1.98
CA PHE A 165 17.99 9.53 1.83
C PHE A 165 18.81 10.59 1.08
N GLY A 166 18.11 11.61 0.63
CA GLY A 166 18.67 12.85 0.10
C GLY A 166 17.98 14.05 0.72
N VAL A 167 18.57 15.21 0.59
CA VAL A 167 18.06 16.47 1.14
C VAL A 167 17.80 17.47 0.01
N GLU A 168 16.64 18.12 0.04
CA GLU A 168 16.33 19.30 -0.75
C GLU A 168 15.66 20.36 0.15
N ILE A 169 15.61 21.64 -0.24
CA ILE A 169 15.17 22.70 0.64
C ILE A 169 14.00 23.46 0.03
N CYS A 170 12.84 23.41 0.67
CA CYS A 170 11.66 24.26 0.46
C CYS A 170 11.27 24.41 -1.03
N GLU A 171 11.65 25.55 -1.66
CA GLU A 171 11.31 25.90 -3.05
C GLU A 171 11.83 24.87 -4.07
N ASP A 172 12.83 24.08 -3.70
CA ASP A 172 13.31 22.99 -4.54
C ASP A 172 12.16 22.07 -4.97
N LEU A 173 11.25 21.74 -4.04
CA LEU A 173 10.05 20.92 -4.31
C LEU A 173 9.07 21.57 -5.30
N TRP A 174 8.98 22.92 -5.29
CA TRP A 174 8.01 23.66 -6.12
C TRP A 174 8.49 23.86 -7.55
N SER A 175 9.76 23.56 -7.81
CA SER A 175 10.35 23.68 -9.15
C SER A 175 9.79 22.60 -10.11
N VAL A 176 9.86 22.88 -11.42
CA VAL A 176 9.37 21.96 -12.46
C VAL A 176 10.08 20.60 -12.41
N ILE A 177 11.39 20.61 -12.12
CA ILE A 177 12.20 19.40 -11.90
C ILE A 177 12.87 19.55 -10.54
N PRO A 178 12.23 19.04 -9.46
CA PRO A 178 12.79 19.08 -8.13
C PRO A 178 14.09 18.26 -8.03
N PRO A 179 15.08 18.71 -7.22
CA PRO A 179 16.28 17.90 -6.93
C PRO A 179 15.95 16.48 -6.44
N SER A 180 14.86 16.33 -5.68
CA SER A 180 14.38 15.02 -5.21
C SER A 180 14.14 14.02 -6.34
N SER A 181 13.75 14.46 -7.55
CA SER A 181 13.60 13.56 -8.70
C SER A 181 14.96 12.93 -9.08
N LYS A 182 16.02 13.73 -9.11
CA LYS A 182 17.38 13.24 -9.37
C LYS A 182 17.90 12.39 -8.21
N LEU A 183 17.75 12.86 -6.97
CA LEU A 183 18.19 12.12 -5.77
C LEU A 183 17.54 10.74 -5.67
N ALA A 184 16.24 10.63 -5.97
CA ALA A 184 15.54 9.35 -5.98
C ALA A 184 16.09 8.38 -7.04
N LEU A 185 16.38 8.87 -8.26
CA LEU A 185 16.99 8.08 -9.34
C LEU A 185 18.43 7.68 -9.02
N LEU A 186 19.14 8.49 -8.21
CA LEU A 186 20.47 8.18 -7.68
C LEU A 186 20.44 7.21 -6.48
N GLY A 187 19.26 6.83 -5.98
CA GLY A 187 19.12 5.80 -4.95
C GLY A 187 18.51 6.25 -3.63
N ALA A 188 18.26 7.55 -3.40
CA ALA A 188 17.59 8.02 -2.19
C ALA A 188 16.16 7.45 -2.09
N ARG A 189 15.85 6.73 -1.03
CA ARG A 189 14.51 6.17 -0.74
C ARG A 189 13.69 7.07 0.20
N ALA A 190 14.32 8.05 0.83
CA ALA A 190 13.64 9.14 1.53
C ALA A 190 14.16 10.49 1.05
N ILE A 191 13.30 11.49 1.03
CA ILE A 191 13.66 12.89 0.78
C ILE A 191 13.30 13.69 2.03
N LEU A 192 14.29 14.38 2.57
CA LEU A 192 14.18 15.21 3.75
C LEU A 192 14.20 16.67 3.33
N ASN A 193 13.11 17.39 3.57
CA ASN A 193 12.91 18.76 3.10
C ASN A 193 12.68 19.74 4.26
N PRO A 194 13.74 20.41 4.76
CA PRO A 194 13.61 21.64 5.54
C PRO A 194 12.89 22.72 4.73
N SER A 195 11.84 23.32 5.28
CA SER A 195 10.99 24.28 4.56
C SER A 195 10.65 25.50 5.43
N ALA A 196 10.30 26.61 4.78
CA ALA A 196 9.75 27.82 5.41
C ALA A 196 8.65 28.43 4.52
N GLY A 197 7.60 27.65 4.31
CA GLY A 197 6.48 28.08 3.49
C GLY A 197 5.52 29.00 4.22
N THR A 198 5.29 30.20 3.66
CA THR A 198 4.25 31.13 4.12
C THR A 198 2.85 30.51 3.98
N GLU A 199 1.91 30.90 4.82
CA GLU A 199 0.52 30.45 4.74
C GLU A 199 -0.36 31.42 3.96
N LEU A 200 -1.05 30.88 2.97
CA LEU A 200 -2.09 31.57 2.20
C LEU A 200 -3.33 30.66 2.14
N THR A 201 -4.50 31.25 1.97
CA THR A 201 -5.74 30.49 1.81
C THR A 201 -5.62 29.48 0.65
N GLY A 202 -5.87 28.20 0.93
CA GLY A 202 -5.78 27.09 -0.04
C GLY A 202 -4.38 26.50 -0.23
N LYS A 203 -3.30 27.17 0.20
CA LYS A 203 -1.91 26.68 -0.01
C LYS A 203 -1.63 25.35 0.69
N ALA A 204 -2.25 25.10 1.84
CA ALA A 204 -2.07 23.83 2.57
C ALA A 204 -2.58 22.63 1.78
N ALA A 205 -3.72 22.74 1.09
CA ALA A 205 -4.24 21.67 0.23
C ALA A 205 -3.27 21.40 -0.93
N TYR A 206 -2.81 22.44 -1.62
CA TYR A 206 -1.83 22.32 -2.69
C TYR A 206 -0.50 21.69 -2.22
N ARG A 207 0.00 22.09 -1.04
CA ARG A 207 1.22 21.49 -0.44
C ARG A 207 1.07 20.01 -0.17
N ARG A 208 -0.09 19.55 0.36
CA ARG A 208 -0.38 18.12 0.54
C ARG A 208 -0.31 17.35 -0.79
N GLU A 209 -0.95 17.90 -1.82
CA GLU A 209 -0.96 17.30 -3.15
C GLU A 209 0.46 17.19 -3.73
N LEU A 210 1.24 18.25 -3.62
CA LEU A 210 2.60 18.34 -4.13
C LEU A 210 3.53 17.30 -3.45
N VAL A 211 3.50 17.24 -2.10
CA VAL A 211 4.28 16.27 -1.33
C VAL A 211 3.87 14.83 -1.67
N ARG A 212 2.56 14.56 -1.75
CA ARG A 212 2.05 13.24 -2.11
C ARG A 212 2.47 12.81 -3.51
N GLN A 213 2.33 13.70 -4.49
CA GLN A 213 2.69 13.39 -5.87
C GLN A 213 4.19 13.17 -6.03
N GLN A 214 5.02 13.99 -5.38
CA GLN A 214 6.47 13.81 -5.44
C GLN A 214 6.91 12.51 -4.78
N SER A 215 6.38 12.19 -3.59
CA SER A 215 6.59 10.90 -2.92
C SER A 215 6.21 9.71 -3.81
N GLY A 216 5.02 9.75 -4.44
CA GLY A 216 4.54 8.68 -5.32
C GLY A 216 5.33 8.56 -6.62
N ARG A 217 5.67 9.68 -7.26
CA ARG A 217 6.44 9.71 -8.51
C ARG A 217 7.87 9.18 -8.31
N CYS A 218 8.47 9.52 -7.18
CA CYS A 218 9.85 9.13 -6.83
C CYS A 218 9.92 7.77 -6.11
N LEU A 219 8.79 7.11 -5.86
CA LEU A 219 8.72 5.86 -5.09
C LEU A 219 9.56 5.97 -3.80
N CYS A 220 9.27 6.99 -2.99
CA CYS A 220 10.06 7.32 -1.82
C CYS A 220 9.18 7.79 -0.64
N ALA A 221 9.77 7.78 0.56
CA ALA A 221 9.26 8.60 1.66
C ALA A 221 9.59 10.06 1.40
N TYR A 222 8.70 10.97 1.74
CA TYR A 222 8.92 12.39 1.64
C TYR A 222 8.56 13.08 2.95
N VAL A 223 9.53 13.75 3.57
CA VAL A 223 9.37 14.46 4.84
C VAL A 223 9.55 15.95 4.58
N LEU A 224 8.52 16.72 4.87
CA LEU A 224 8.55 18.18 4.81
C LEU A 224 8.34 18.74 6.20
N SER A 225 9.29 19.53 6.69
CA SER A 225 9.24 20.24 7.97
C SER A 225 9.23 21.74 7.72
N SER A 226 8.14 22.43 8.04
CA SER A 226 7.97 23.85 7.70
C SER A 226 8.04 24.75 8.93
N ALA A 227 8.63 25.93 8.77
CA ALA A 227 8.70 26.97 9.80
C ALA A 227 7.31 27.34 10.35
N GLY A 228 7.24 27.57 11.64
CA GLY A 228 6.00 27.79 12.38
C GLY A 228 5.73 29.26 12.72
N VAL A 229 4.74 29.47 13.56
CA VAL A 229 4.19 30.78 13.96
C VAL A 229 5.17 31.70 14.72
N HIS A 230 6.36 31.21 15.01
CA HIS A 230 7.42 31.93 15.72
C HIS A 230 8.33 32.75 14.80
N GLU A 231 8.16 32.59 13.49
CA GLU A 231 8.81 33.47 12.49
C GLU A 231 8.21 34.88 12.51
N SER A 232 8.90 35.85 11.88
CA SER A 232 8.40 37.23 11.81
C SER A 232 7.05 37.30 11.10
N THR A 233 6.18 38.15 11.64
CA THR A 233 4.86 38.45 11.06
C THR A 233 4.79 39.82 10.42
N THR A 234 5.93 40.37 9.98
CA THR A 234 5.98 41.71 9.36
C THR A 234 5.02 41.79 8.16
N ASP A 235 5.08 40.82 7.22
CA ASP A 235 4.21 40.79 6.05
C ASP A 235 3.57 39.44 5.82
N THR A 236 4.09 38.35 6.44
CA THR A 236 3.68 36.99 6.18
C THR A 236 3.47 36.20 7.49
N VAL A 237 2.74 35.12 7.42
CA VAL A 237 2.55 34.19 8.53
C VAL A 237 3.02 32.80 8.12
N PHE A 238 3.69 32.11 9.01
CA PHE A 238 4.17 30.74 8.84
C PHE A 238 3.31 29.79 9.70
N GLY A 239 2.95 28.65 9.17
CA GLY A 239 1.96 27.78 9.81
C GLY A 239 2.51 26.53 10.48
N GLY A 240 3.79 26.22 10.31
CA GLY A 240 4.36 24.97 10.85
C GLY A 240 3.80 23.69 10.20
N HIS A 241 3.39 23.77 8.92
CA HIS A 241 2.76 22.64 8.24
C HIS A 241 3.78 21.56 7.90
N SER A 242 3.86 20.53 8.75
CA SER A 242 4.74 19.39 8.57
C SER A 242 3.97 18.20 7.98
N LEU A 243 4.60 17.49 7.04
CA LEU A 243 3.99 16.40 6.28
C LEU A 243 4.97 15.24 6.13
N ILE A 244 4.48 14.03 6.28
CA ILE A 244 5.18 12.80 5.87
C ILE A 244 4.29 12.06 4.89
N ALA A 245 4.83 11.79 3.69
CA ALA A 245 4.18 10.94 2.69
C ALA A 245 5.05 9.70 2.42
N ASP A 246 4.41 8.59 2.14
CA ASP A 246 5.03 7.29 1.93
C ASP A 246 4.50 6.69 0.63
N ASN A 247 5.31 6.73 -0.42
CA ASN A 247 4.95 6.27 -1.76
C ASN A 247 3.57 6.80 -2.23
N GLY A 248 3.37 8.12 -2.10
CA GLY A 248 2.14 8.81 -2.50
C GLY A 248 0.98 8.72 -1.50
N ARG A 249 1.14 7.99 -0.39
CA ARG A 249 0.16 7.92 0.70
C ARG A 249 0.51 8.94 1.79
N PRO A 250 -0.45 9.75 2.28
CA PRO A 250 -0.24 10.51 3.50
C PRO A 250 0.05 9.57 4.66
N ALA A 251 1.17 9.76 5.36
CA ALA A 251 1.55 8.95 6.51
C ALA A 251 1.35 9.69 7.83
N ALA A 252 1.77 10.96 7.89
CA ALA A 252 1.51 11.82 9.04
C ALA A 252 1.38 13.29 8.59
N GLU A 253 0.62 14.06 9.35
CA GLU A 253 0.43 15.48 9.14
C GLU A 253 0.38 16.21 10.49
N GLY A 254 1.17 17.27 10.65
CA GLY A 254 1.20 18.11 11.83
C GLY A 254 0.08 19.14 11.83
N GLU A 255 -0.40 19.47 13.03
CA GLU A 255 -1.34 20.57 13.22
C GLU A 255 -0.67 21.90 12.86
N ARG A 256 -1.38 22.74 12.10
CA ARG A 256 -0.90 24.05 11.71
C ARG A 256 -1.21 25.10 12.77
N PHE A 257 -0.38 26.13 12.81
CA PHE A 257 -0.52 27.28 13.70
C PHE A 257 -0.35 26.94 15.19
N CYS A 258 0.25 25.77 15.51
CA CYS A 258 0.64 25.44 16.86
C CYS A 258 1.68 26.42 17.41
N ARG A 259 1.54 26.77 18.69
CA ARG A 259 2.52 27.58 19.41
C ARG A 259 3.51 26.74 20.21
N GLU A 260 3.19 25.50 20.44
CA GLU A 260 4.09 24.53 21.05
C GLU A 260 4.92 23.81 19.97
N SER A 261 6.07 23.31 20.36
CA SER A 261 6.84 22.43 19.49
C SER A 261 6.04 21.16 19.15
N THR A 262 6.11 20.72 17.92
CA THR A 262 5.38 19.55 17.43
C THR A 262 6.30 18.55 16.77
N LEU A 263 6.19 17.29 17.15
CA LEU A 263 6.81 16.15 16.49
C LEU A 263 5.74 15.29 15.83
N ILE A 264 5.96 14.90 14.59
CA ILE A 264 5.12 13.93 13.88
C ILE A 264 5.96 12.74 13.49
N PHE A 265 5.38 11.57 13.55
CA PHE A 265 6.07 10.31 13.28
C PHE A 265 5.35 9.49 12.22
N ALA A 266 6.11 8.78 11.42
CA ALA A 266 5.61 7.72 10.56
C ALA A 266 6.66 6.60 10.48
N ASP A 267 6.23 5.37 10.63
CA ASP A 267 7.06 4.22 10.35
C ASP A 267 6.95 3.89 8.85
N VAL A 268 8.06 4.01 8.12
CA VAL A 268 8.14 3.78 6.67
C VAL A 268 8.87 2.49 6.39
N ASP A 269 8.31 1.66 5.53
CA ASP A 269 8.89 0.40 5.08
C ASP A 269 9.80 0.62 3.86
N PHE A 270 11.11 0.68 4.09
CA PHE A 270 12.11 0.91 3.04
C PHE A 270 12.29 -0.30 2.11
N GLU A 271 12.09 -1.54 2.58
CA GLU A 271 12.10 -2.73 1.72
C GLU A 271 10.92 -2.73 0.75
N ARG A 272 9.76 -2.26 1.20
CA ARG A 272 8.60 -2.06 0.32
C ARG A 272 8.87 -1.02 -0.77
N LEU A 273 9.58 0.07 -0.46
CA LEU A 273 10.00 1.06 -1.45
C LEU A 273 10.99 0.47 -2.45
N GLU A 274 11.88 -0.39 -1.99
CA GLU A 274 12.80 -1.13 -2.87
C GLU A 274 12.05 -2.09 -3.80
N ALA A 275 11.12 -2.88 -3.28
CA ALA A 275 10.28 -3.78 -4.06
C ALA A 275 9.44 -3.03 -5.11
N ALA A 276 8.88 -1.86 -4.75
CA ALA A 276 8.17 -0.99 -5.68
C ALA A 276 9.08 -0.53 -6.83
N ARG A 277 10.30 -0.07 -6.54
CA ARG A 277 11.28 0.35 -7.55
C ARG A 277 11.76 -0.80 -8.43
N LEU A 278 11.84 -2.02 -7.89
CA LEU A 278 12.21 -3.21 -8.66
C LEU A 278 11.14 -3.56 -9.70
N SER A 279 9.88 -3.41 -9.35
CA SER A 279 8.74 -3.75 -10.21
C SER A 279 8.38 -2.66 -11.23
N GLU A 280 8.75 -1.39 -10.99
CA GLU A 280 8.39 -0.25 -11.85
C GLU A 280 9.48 0.02 -12.91
N SER A 281 9.32 -0.55 -14.10
CA SER A 281 10.31 -0.42 -15.20
C SER A 281 10.52 1.04 -15.62
N SER A 282 9.47 1.86 -15.67
CA SER A 282 9.56 3.27 -16.05
C SER A 282 10.40 4.11 -15.09
N PHE A 283 10.41 3.76 -13.79
CA PHE A 283 11.32 4.37 -12.83
C PHE A 283 12.78 4.02 -13.15
N ASN A 284 13.06 2.75 -13.45
CA ASN A 284 14.40 2.29 -13.77
C ASN A 284 14.90 2.85 -15.11
N ASP A 285 14.04 2.94 -16.13
CA ASP A 285 14.36 3.55 -17.42
C ASP A 285 14.76 5.04 -17.26
N SER A 286 14.10 5.74 -16.33
CA SER A 286 14.38 7.15 -16.04
C SER A 286 15.77 7.40 -15.45
N LYS A 287 16.46 6.38 -14.89
CA LYS A 287 17.84 6.52 -14.39
C LYS A 287 18.82 6.98 -15.45
N SER A 288 18.59 6.62 -16.71
CA SER A 288 19.41 7.03 -17.84
C SER A 288 19.42 8.55 -18.08
N LEU A 289 18.41 9.27 -17.62
CA LEU A 289 18.29 10.74 -17.74
C LEU A 289 19.29 11.48 -16.85
N PHE A 290 19.73 10.85 -15.77
CA PHE A 290 20.63 11.44 -14.78
C PHE A 290 21.79 10.47 -14.48
N PRO A 291 22.82 10.42 -15.33
CA PRO A 291 23.98 9.57 -15.10
C PRO A 291 24.66 9.95 -13.77
N ALA A 292 25.04 8.94 -13.00
CA ALA A 292 25.53 9.06 -11.62
C ALA A 292 26.93 9.73 -11.48
N GLY A 293 27.54 10.19 -12.54
CA GLY A 293 28.98 10.47 -12.64
C GLY A 293 29.59 11.49 -11.64
N ASN A 294 28.77 12.31 -10.95
CA ASN A 294 29.25 13.31 -10.00
C ASN A 294 28.53 13.29 -8.65
N ALA A 295 27.61 12.36 -8.42
CA ALA A 295 26.91 12.24 -7.15
C ALA A 295 27.82 11.59 -6.11
N LEU A 296 27.77 12.12 -4.89
CA LEU A 296 28.44 11.53 -3.73
C LEU A 296 27.47 10.56 -3.02
N HIS A 297 27.88 9.31 -2.90
CA HIS A 297 27.25 8.34 -2.03
C HIS A 297 28.01 8.28 -0.72
N LEU A 298 27.38 8.75 0.36
CA LEU A 298 27.99 8.86 1.68
C LEU A 298 27.42 7.80 2.62
N ALA A 299 28.29 6.87 3.04
CA ALA A 299 27.92 5.90 4.07
C ALA A 299 27.76 6.59 5.43
N LEU A 300 26.70 6.22 6.15
CA LEU A 300 26.47 6.72 7.52
C LEU A 300 27.49 6.12 8.48
N PRO A 301 28.08 6.94 9.38
CA PRO A 301 29.08 6.46 10.33
C PRO A 301 28.50 5.58 11.44
N GLU A 302 27.23 5.74 11.74
CA GLU A 302 26.52 4.99 12.77
C GLU A 302 25.24 4.37 12.21
N GLN A 303 24.84 3.25 12.77
CA GLN A 303 23.59 2.59 12.43
C GLN A 303 22.41 3.43 12.93
N VAL A 304 21.40 3.63 12.04
CA VAL A 304 20.19 4.34 12.45
C VAL A 304 19.26 3.45 13.27
N PRO A 305 18.48 4.01 14.21
CA PRO A 305 17.45 3.27 14.92
C PRO A 305 16.39 2.71 13.95
N GLY A 306 15.94 1.48 14.21
CA GLY A 306 14.80 0.91 13.50
C GLY A 306 13.50 1.07 14.28
N ALA A 307 12.35 0.80 13.64
CA ALA A 307 11.03 0.88 14.26
C ALA A 307 10.35 -0.50 14.41
N PRO A 308 10.83 -1.38 15.29
CA PRO A 308 10.31 -2.75 15.41
C PRO A 308 8.88 -2.81 15.95
N GLY A 309 8.44 -1.79 16.68
CA GLY A 309 7.11 -1.73 17.29
C GLY A 309 5.98 -1.37 16.34
N LEU A 310 6.28 -0.86 15.14
CA LEU A 310 5.30 -0.45 14.12
C LEU A 310 4.21 0.51 14.63
N GLU A 311 4.53 1.36 15.61
CA GLU A 311 3.55 2.20 16.32
C GLU A 311 2.90 3.24 15.40
N TYR A 312 3.65 3.72 14.41
CA TYR A 312 3.22 4.74 13.45
C TYR A 312 3.13 4.17 12.02
N ALA A 313 3.12 2.83 11.89
CA ALA A 313 3.01 2.17 10.60
C ALA A 313 1.56 2.06 10.12
N PHE A 314 1.35 2.24 8.84
CA PHE A 314 0.09 1.90 8.22
C PHE A 314 0.08 0.41 7.86
N ASN A 315 -0.46 -0.40 8.75
CA ASN A 315 -0.54 -1.85 8.62
C ASN A 315 -1.96 -2.35 8.93
N PRO A 316 -2.94 -2.10 8.04
CA PRO A 316 -4.33 -2.50 8.28
C PRO A 316 -4.48 -4.03 8.20
N ALA A 317 -5.23 -4.62 9.12
CA ALA A 317 -5.53 -6.05 9.14
C ALA A 317 -6.25 -6.54 7.87
N ARG A 318 -7.03 -5.67 7.24
CA ARG A 318 -7.79 -5.97 6.01
C ARG A 318 -7.37 -5.02 4.88
N PRO A 319 -6.19 -5.26 4.23
CA PRO A 319 -5.56 -4.30 3.33
C PRO A 319 -6.28 -4.10 2.00
N PHE A 320 -7.19 -4.99 1.62
CA PHE A 320 -8.02 -4.87 0.43
C PHE A 320 -9.26 -4.00 0.62
N LEU A 321 -9.68 -3.79 1.89
CA LEU A 321 -10.86 -2.99 2.15
C LEU A 321 -10.59 -1.49 1.95
N PRO A 322 -11.50 -0.77 1.32
CA PRO A 322 -11.40 0.68 1.21
C PRO A 322 -11.56 1.34 2.59
N SER A 323 -10.90 2.50 2.77
CA SER A 323 -11.11 3.30 3.98
C SER A 323 -12.58 3.71 4.12
N PRO A 324 -13.12 3.85 5.34
CA PRO A 324 -14.52 4.22 5.56
C PRO A 324 -14.96 5.48 4.80
N SER A 325 -14.09 6.49 4.73
CA SER A 325 -14.35 7.77 4.04
C SER A 325 -14.46 7.65 2.52
N ARG A 326 -13.91 6.58 1.92
CA ARG A 326 -13.92 6.34 0.47
C ARG A 326 -14.64 5.05 0.08
N ARG A 327 -15.31 4.38 1.02
CA ARG A 327 -15.94 3.07 0.82
C ARG A 327 -16.91 3.09 -0.36
N ARG A 328 -17.85 4.04 -0.35
CA ARG A 328 -18.85 4.14 -1.42
C ARG A 328 -18.23 4.34 -2.80
N GLU A 329 -17.35 5.31 -2.94
CA GLU A 329 -16.64 5.60 -4.19
C GLU A 329 -15.90 4.38 -4.72
N ARG A 330 -15.16 3.68 -3.85
CA ARG A 330 -14.35 2.54 -4.22
C ARG A 330 -15.18 1.29 -4.55
N CYS A 331 -16.24 1.03 -3.80
CA CYS A 331 -17.14 -0.09 -4.11
C CYS A 331 -17.81 0.09 -5.49
N GLU A 332 -18.31 1.29 -5.80
CA GLU A 332 -18.89 1.57 -7.12
C GLU A 332 -17.86 1.48 -8.25
N GLU A 333 -16.64 1.95 -8.04
CA GLU A 333 -15.54 1.81 -9.01
C GLU A 333 -15.25 0.32 -9.31
N ILE A 334 -15.15 -0.50 -8.28
CA ILE A 334 -14.90 -1.95 -8.39
C ILE A 334 -16.04 -2.63 -9.18
N ILE A 335 -17.27 -2.41 -8.77
CA ILE A 335 -18.47 -2.98 -9.42
C ILE A 335 -18.57 -2.53 -10.89
N SER A 336 -18.23 -1.27 -11.17
CA SER A 336 -18.22 -0.73 -12.52
C SER A 336 -17.17 -1.41 -13.40
N ILE A 337 -15.97 -1.68 -12.90
CA ILE A 337 -14.92 -2.40 -13.62
C ILE A 337 -15.38 -3.83 -13.96
N GLN A 338 -15.92 -4.57 -12.95
CA GLN A 338 -16.44 -5.92 -13.17
C GLN A 338 -17.58 -5.92 -14.22
N THR A 339 -18.53 -5.00 -14.09
CA THR A 339 -19.67 -4.83 -14.99
C THR A 339 -19.23 -4.54 -16.42
N ALA A 340 -18.32 -3.58 -16.60
CA ALA A 340 -17.81 -3.21 -17.91
C ALA A 340 -17.06 -4.36 -18.60
N GLY A 341 -16.25 -5.12 -17.83
CA GLY A 341 -15.55 -6.29 -18.34
C GLY A 341 -16.51 -7.36 -18.87
N LEU A 342 -17.53 -7.71 -18.09
CA LEU A 342 -18.53 -8.71 -18.49
C LEU A 342 -19.39 -8.21 -19.68
N ALA A 343 -19.86 -6.96 -19.64
CA ALA A 343 -20.65 -6.37 -20.70
C ALA A 343 -19.88 -6.39 -22.03
N LYS A 344 -18.60 -6.01 -22.03
CA LYS A 344 -17.75 -6.06 -23.23
C LYS A 344 -17.57 -7.48 -23.75
N ARG A 345 -17.46 -8.48 -22.87
CA ARG A 345 -17.37 -9.89 -23.28
C ARG A 345 -18.67 -10.36 -23.94
N MET A 346 -19.84 -10.01 -23.39
CA MET A 346 -21.15 -10.30 -23.97
C MET A 346 -21.30 -9.70 -25.37
N GLU A 347 -20.95 -8.43 -25.56
CA GLU A 347 -21.00 -7.76 -26.87
C GLU A 347 -20.09 -8.44 -27.88
N HIS A 348 -18.86 -8.74 -27.52
CA HIS A 348 -17.87 -9.34 -28.42
C HIS A 348 -18.27 -10.74 -28.86
N THR A 349 -18.71 -11.59 -27.94
CA THR A 349 -19.12 -12.96 -28.23
C THR A 349 -20.52 -13.05 -28.80
N ARG A 350 -21.31 -11.97 -28.77
CA ARG A 350 -22.74 -11.95 -29.12
C ARG A 350 -23.54 -12.99 -28.33
N ALA A 351 -23.14 -13.26 -27.10
CA ALA A 351 -23.79 -14.23 -26.25
C ALA A 351 -25.28 -13.89 -26.07
N GLN A 352 -26.14 -14.87 -26.33
CA GLN A 352 -27.57 -14.74 -26.17
C GLN A 352 -27.97 -14.68 -24.68
N ARG A 353 -27.23 -15.38 -23.82
CA ARG A 353 -27.51 -15.50 -22.41
C ARG A 353 -26.21 -15.50 -21.57
N LEU A 354 -26.35 -15.13 -20.31
CA LEU A 354 -25.38 -15.43 -19.27
C LEU A 354 -25.84 -16.67 -18.50
N VAL A 355 -25.00 -17.68 -18.38
CA VAL A 355 -25.28 -18.90 -17.62
C VAL A 355 -24.41 -18.88 -16.37
N ILE A 356 -25.03 -19.01 -15.19
CA ILE A 356 -24.30 -18.91 -13.91
C ILE A 356 -24.82 -19.94 -12.91
N GLY A 357 -23.90 -20.65 -12.25
CA GLY A 357 -24.23 -21.52 -11.13
C GLY A 357 -24.47 -20.71 -9.86
N ILE A 358 -25.59 -20.95 -9.19
CA ILE A 358 -25.97 -20.25 -7.96
C ILE A 358 -26.07 -21.25 -6.81
N SER A 359 -25.17 -21.11 -5.84
CA SER A 359 -25.18 -21.90 -4.59
C SER A 359 -25.93 -21.19 -3.46
N GLY A 360 -26.13 -19.88 -3.56
CA GLY A 360 -26.59 -19.03 -2.44
C GLY A 360 -25.46 -18.56 -1.52
N GLY A 361 -24.21 -18.84 -1.87
CA GLY A 361 -23.03 -18.32 -1.20
C GLY A 361 -22.57 -16.95 -1.71
N LEU A 362 -21.58 -16.35 -1.04
CA LEU A 362 -21.05 -15.00 -1.30
C LEU A 362 -20.63 -14.79 -2.76
N ASP A 363 -19.85 -15.71 -3.31
CA ASP A 363 -19.20 -15.54 -4.61
C ASP A 363 -20.20 -15.58 -5.76
N SER A 364 -21.10 -16.56 -5.73
CA SER A 364 -22.17 -16.69 -6.70
C SER A 364 -23.16 -15.52 -6.62
N THR A 365 -23.40 -15.01 -5.43
CA THR A 365 -24.23 -13.80 -5.19
C THR A 365 -23.63 -12.57 -5.85
N LEU A 366 -22.36 -12.25 -5.57
CA LEU A 366 -21.69 -11.10 -6.20
C LEU A 366 -21.68 -11.25 -7.72
N ALA A 367 -21.34 -12.44 -8.24
CA ALA A 367 -21.30 -12.69 -9.67
C ALA A 367 -22.68 -12.50 -10.35
N LEU A 368 -23.77 -12.94 -9.71
CA LEU A 368 -25.13 -12.71 -10.22
C LEU A 368 -25.52 -11.23 -10.21
N LEU A 369 -25.16 -10.49 -9.17
CA LEU A 369 -25.38 -9.04 -9.10
C LEU A 369 -24.61 -8.30 -10.22
N ILE A 370 -23.39 -8.73 -10.54
CA ILE A 370 -22.62 -8.19 -11.67
C ILE A 370 -23.28 -8.57 -13.01
N CYS A 371 -23.80 -9.80 -13.17
CA CYS A 371 -24.56 -10.20 -14.35
C CYS A 371 -25.80 -9.29 -14.56
N SER A 372 -26.56 -9.03 -13.51
CA SER A 372 -27.72 -8.13 -13.53
C SER A 372 -27.32 -6.71 -13.95
N ARG A 373 -26.23 -6.17 -13.37
CA ARG A 373 -25.72 -4.83 -13.75
C ARG A 373 -25.22 -4.80 -15.21
N ALA A 374 -24.57 -5.86 -15.71
CA ALA A 374 -24.10 -5.96 -17.09
C ALA A 374 -25.27 -6.00 -18.08
N CYS A 375 -26.32 -6.80 -17.83
CA CYS A 375 -27.53 -6.80 -18.64
C CYS A 375 -28.20 -5.42 -18.66
N ARG A 376 -28.32 -4.77 -17.52
CA ARG A 376 -28.88 -3.40 -17.43
C ARG A 376 -28.04 -2.39 -18.21
N ALA A 377 -26.71 -2.44 -18.12
CA ALA A 377 -25.81 -1.56 -18.87
C ALA A 377 -25.98 -1.73 -20.39
N LEU A 378 -26.23 -2.95 -20.85
CA LEU A 378 -26.48 -3.28 -22.27
C LEU A 378 -27.95 -3.11 -22.65
N LYS A 379 -28.84 -2.63 -21.78
CA LYS A 379 -30.28 -2.51 -21.96
C LYS A 379 -30.94 -3.85 -22.35
N ARG A 380 -30.43 -4.93 -21.78
CA ARG A 380 -30.95 -6.28 -21.96
C ARG A 380 -31.84 -6.68 -20.78
N PRO A 381 -32.85 -7.52 -21.00
CA PRO A 381 -33.75 -7.97 -19.94
C PRO A 381 -33.01 -8.91 -18.96
N ALA A 382 -33.44 -8.94 -17.71
CA ALA A 382 -32.89 -9.84 -16.68
C ALA A 382 -33.11 -11.33 -17.03
N SER A 383 -34.13 -11.65 -17.85
CA SER A 383 -34.38 -13.00 -18.39
C SER A 383 -33.27 -13.54 -19.30
N ASP A 384 -32.34 -12.68 -19.75
CA ASP A 384 -31.13 -13.13 -20.46
C ASP A 384 -30.09 -13.76 -19.51
N ILE A 385 -30.34 -13.74 -18.22
CA ILE A 385 -29.54 -14.45 -17.22
C ILE A 385 -30.25 -15.77 -16.88
N LEU A 386 -29.58 -16.90 -17.12
CA LEU A 386 -29.98 -18.22 -16.68
C LEU A 386 -29.16 -18.61 -15.43
N ALA A 387 -29.76 -18.42 -14.28
CA ALA A 387 -29.23 -18.90 -13.03
C ALA A 387 -29.58 -20.39 -12.86
N VAL A 388 -28.61 -21.21 -12.47
CA VAL A 388 -28.81 -22.65 -12.29
C VAL A 388 -28.41 -23.04 -10.88
N THR A 389 -29.38 -23.52 -10.11
CA THR A 389 -29.10 -24.17 -8.82
C THR A 389 -29.03 -25.68 -9.05
N MET A 390 -28.00 -26.32 -8.48
CA MET A 390 -27.71 -27.72 -8.70
C MET A 390 -27.53 -28.44 -7.36
N PRO A 391 -28.65 -28.73 -6.66
CA PRO A 391 -28.58 -29.41 -5.37
C PRO A 391 -27.83 -30.75 -5.47
N GLY A 392 -26.84 -30.92 -4.61
CA GLY A 392 -26.06 -32.15 -4.42
C GLY A 392 -26.23 -32.68 -3.01
N PHE A 393 -25.22 -33.39 -2.51
CA PHE A 393 -25.30 -34.06 -1.20
C PHE A 393 -25.10 -33.10 -0.02
N GLY A 394 -24.48 -31.90 -0.24
CA GLY A 394 -24.16 -30.93 0.81
C GLY A 394 -24.98 -29.64 0.78
N THR A 395 -25.97 -29.52 -0.08
CA THR A 395 -26.80 -28.33 -0.20
C THR A 395 -27.75 -28.20 1.00
N THR A 396 -27.78 -27.02 1.64
CA THR A 396 -28.68 -26.74 2.76
C THR A 396 -29.92 -25.96 2.31
N ASP A 397 -31.04 -26.12 3.01
CA ASP A 397 -32.29 -25.40 2.70
C ASP A 397 -32.09 -23.88 2.71
N ARG A 398 -31.33 -23.34 3.67
CA ARG A 398 -31.06 -21.89 3.80
C ARG A 398 -30.35 -21.30 2.57
N THR A 399 -29.28 -21.95 2.08
CA THR A 399 -28.55 -21.46 0.90
C THR A 399 -29.40 -21.59 -0.36
N HIS A 400 -30.17 -22.66 -0.48
CA HIS A 400 -31.14 -22.85 -1.56
C HIS A 400 -32.20 -21.75 -1.58
N ASP A 401 -32.85 -21.47 -0.43
CA ASP A 401 -33.91 -20.46 -0.32
C ASP A 401 -33.39 -19.06 -0.63
N ASN A 402 -32.18 -18.72 -0.19
CA ASN A 402 -31.50 -17.48 -0.53
C ASN A 402 -31.26 -17.35 -2.05
N ALA A 403 -30.81 -18.40 -2.71
CA ALA A 403 -30.62 -18.42 -4.16
C ALA A 403 -31.92 -18.19 -4.91
N VAL A 404 -32.99 -18.90 -4.54
CA VAL A 404 -34.33 -18.76 -5.15
C VAL A 404 -34.89 -17.37 -4.94
N THR A 405 -34.84 -16.85 -3.73
CA THR A 405 -35.35 -15.51 -3.38
C THR A 405 -34.60 -14.43 -4.14
N MET A 406 -33.29 -14.48 -4.19
CA MET A 406 -32.46 -13.51 -4.91
C MET A 406 -32.78 -13.52 -6.42
N CYS A 407 -32.87 -14.69 -7.05
CA CYS A 407 -33.22 -14.80 -8.48
C CYS A 407 -34.60 -14.22 -8.78
N ARG A 408 -35.59 -14.49 -7.93
CA ARG A 408 -36.94 -13.92 -8.04
C ARG A 408 -36.91 -12.39 -7.95
N LEU A 409 -36.19 -11.83 -6.96
CA LEU A 409 -36.12 -10.38 -6.74
C LEU A 409 -35.39 -9.65 -7.88
N LEU A 410 -34.39 -10.28 -8.48
CA LEU A 410 -33.66 -9.75 -9.62
C LEU A 410 -34.37 -9.96 -10.97
N GLY A 411 -35.44 -10.78 -11.00
CA GLY A 411 -36.20 -11.10 -12.23
C GLY A 411 -35.42 -11.97 -13.22
N VAL A 412 -34.46 -12.77 -12.73
CA VAL A 412 -33.65 -13.68 -13.55
C VAL A 412 -34.34 -15.06 -13.70
N GLU A 413 -34.11 -15.74 -14.83
CA GLU A 413 -34.58 -17.10 -14.99
C GLU A 413 -33.80 -18.05 -14.08
N LEU A 414 -34.49 -18.80 -13.21
CA LEU A 414 -33.88 -19.81 -12.35
C LEU A 414 -34.26 -21.21 -12.87
N ARG A 415 -33.25 -22.09 -12.97
CA ARG A 415 -33.44 -23.51 -13.25
C ARG A 415 -32.83 -24.33 -12.13
N GLU A 416 -33.58 -25.32 -11.63
CA GLU A 416 -33.09 -26.29 -10.67
C GLU A 416 -32.80 -27.61 -11.37
N ILE A 417 -31.60 -28.15 -11.14
CA ILE A 417 -31.13 -29.43 -11.72
C ILE A 417 -30.42 -30.22 -10.62
N PRO A 418 -31.10 -31.18 -9.94
CA PRO A 418 -30.47 -32.02 -8.95
C PRO A 418 -29.39 -32.90 -9.60
N ILE A 419 -28.20 -32.99 -8.97
CA ILE A 419 -27.05 -33.75 -9.52
C ILE A 419 -26.79 -35.08 -8.82
N SER A 420 -27.51 -35.41 -7.75
CA SER A 420 -27.23 -36.58 -6.90
C SER A 420 -27.26 -37.90 -7.69
N GLU A 421 -28.24 -38.14 -8.56
CA GLU A 421 -28.35 -39.35 -9.34
C GLU A 421 -27.19 -39.52 -10.33
N CYS A 422 -26.83 -38.41 -11.04
CA CYS A 422 -25.69 -38.41 -11.97
C CYS A 422 -24.38 -38.70 -11.24
N CYS A 423 -24.17 -38.09 -10.08
CA CYS A 423 -22.99 -38.36 -9.25
C CYS A 423 -22.92 -39.81 -8.76
N LEU A 424 -24.03 -40.39 -8.27
CA LEU A 424 -24.08 -41.80 -7.86
C LEU A 424 -23.78 -42.76 -9.02
N ARG A 425 -24.31 -42.44 -10.20
CA ARG A 425 -24.00 -43.21 -11.41
C ARG A 425 -22.51 -43.11 -11.74
N HIS A 426 -21.95 -41.91 -11.71
CA HIS A 426 -20.53 -41.69 -11.98
C HIS A 426 -19.64 -42.41 -10.95
N PHE A 427 -19.98 -42.38 -9.65
CA PHE A 427 -19.26 -43.14 -8.62
C PHE A 427 -19.25 -44.66 -8.96
N ALA A 428 -20.39 -45.22 -9.36
CA ALA A 428 -20.46 -46.63 -9.75
C ALA A 428 -19.56 -46.94 -10.96
N ASP A 429 -19.56 -46.04 -11.98
CA ASP A 429 -18.77 -46.21 -13.20
C ASP A 429 -17.25 -46.18 -12.94
N ILE A 430 -16.78 -45.40 -11.95
CA ILE A 430 -15.35 -45.32 -11.56
C ILE A 430 -14.98 -46.24 -10.40
N GLY A 431 -15.93 -46.99 -9.84
CA GLY A 431 -15.71 -47.90 -8.70
C GLY A 431 -15.45 -47.20 -7.37
N HIS A 432 -15.96 -45.95 -7.18
CA HIS A 432 -15.85 -45.20 -5.93
C HIS A 432 -17.02 -45.52 -5.00
N ASP A 433 -16.73 -45.82 -3.73
CA ASP A 433 -17.78 -46.00 -2.72
C ASP A 433 -18.36 -44.63 -2.29
N PRO A 434 -19.66 -44.35 -2.47
CA PRO A 434 -20.29 -43.14 -2.02
C PRO A 434 -20.19 -42.86 -0.50
N ALA A 435 -19.88 -43.87 0.31
CA ALA A 435 -19.62 -43.69 1.74
C ALA A 435 -18.26 -43.05 2.03
N GLU A 436 -17.31 -43.15 1.09
CA GLU A 436 -15.98 -42.57 1.21
C GLU A 436 -16.00 -41.08 0.85
N ARG A 437 -15.95 -40.18 1.84
CA ARG A 437 -16.00 -38.71 1.71
C ARG A 437 -14.63 -38.14 1.32
N THR A 438 -14.03 -38.62 0.26
CA THR A 438 -12.70 -38.22 -0.23
C THR A 438 -12.78 -37.02 -1.20
N THR A 439 -11.61 -36.51 -1.62
CA THR A 439 -11.51 -35.50 -2.69
C THR A 439 -12.21 -35.97 -3.99
N THR A 440 -12.29 -37.28 -4.26
CA THR A 440 -13.03 -37.82 -5.42
C THR A 440 -14.52 -37.54 -5.28
N TYR A 441 -15.08 -37.74 -4.10
CA TYR A 441 -16.49 -37.49 -3.80
C TYR A 441 -16.87 -36.01 -4.03
N GLU A 442 -16.03 -35.10 -3.60
CA GLU A 442 -16.24 -33.64 -3.79
C GLU A 442 -16.08 -33.24 -5.27
N ASN A 443 -14.99 -33.71 -5.89
CA ASN A 443 -14.65 -33.33 -7.26
C ASN A 443 -15.63 -33.80 -8.32
N VAL A 444 -16.27 -34.97 -8.12
CA VAL A 444 -17.32 -35.46 -9.02
C VAL A 444 -18.50 -34.49 -9.05
N GLN A 445 -18.97 -34.02 -7.90
CA GLN A 445 -20.08 -33.06 -7.82
C GLN A 445 -19.73 -31.73 -8.48
N ALA A 446 -18.54 -31.20 -8.21
CA ALA A 446 -18.10 -29.93 -8.77
C ALA A 446 -17.97 -30.01 -10.31
N ARG A 447 -17.46 -31.12 -10.86
CA ARG A 447 -17.34 -31.30 -12.31
C ARG A 447 -18.69 -31.51 -12.98
N GLU A 448 -19.61 -32.23 -12.36
CA GLU A 448 -20.98 -32.39 -12.87
C GLU A 448 -21.68 -31.05 -12.99
N ARG A 449 -21.58 -30.19 -11.97
CA ARG A 449 -22.11 -28.82 -12.03
C ARG A 449 -21.52 -28.03 -13.20
N THR A 450 -20.22 -28.09 -13.39
CA THR A 450 -19.53 -27.36 -14.47
C THR A 450 -19.93 -27.88 -15.84
N GLN A 451 -20.04 -29.20 -16.02
CA GLN A 451 -20.50 -29.81 -17.27
C GLN A 451 -21.91 -29.31 -17.65
N ILE A 452 -22.84 -29.34 -16.69
CA ILE A 452 -24.22 -28.85 -16.92
C ILE A 452 -24.22 -27.38 -17.35
N LEU A 453 -23.44 -26.52 -16.70
CA LEU A 453 -23.37 -25.09 -17.05
C LEU A 453 -22.81 -24.88 -18.45
N MET A 454 -21.75 -25.60 -18.83
CA MET A 454 -21.14 -25.51 -20.16
C MET A 454 -22.10 -25.97 -21.27
N ASP A 455 -22.81 -27.09 -21.04
CA ASP A 455 -23.77 -27.64 -22.00
C ASP A 455 -25.00 -26.74 -22.13
N LEU A 456 -25.48 -26.13 -21.04
CA LEU A 456 -26.54 -25.13 -21.08
C LEU A 456 -26.11 -23.87 -21.83
N ALA A 457 -24.88 -23.43 -21.67
CA ALA A 457 -24.35 -22.31 -22.44
C ALA A 457 -24.32 -22.63 -23.93
N ASN A 458 -23.84 -23.81 -24.32
CA ASN A 458 -23.86 -24.27 -25.72
C ASN A 458 -25.29 -24.33 -26.28
N LYS A 459 -26.22 -24.89 -25.52
CA LYS A 459 -27.62 -25.04 -25.91
C LYS A 459 -28.34 -23.70 -26.12
N THR A 460 -27.98 -22.69 -25.31
CA THR A 460 -28.66 -21.40 -25.29
C THR A 460 -27.87 -20.29 -25.99
N GLY A 461 -26.74 -20.60 -26.62
CA GLY A 461 -25.84 -19.60 -27.21
C GLY A 461 -25.29 -18.63 -26.15
N GLY A 462 -25.07 -19.14 -24.96
CA GLY A 462 -24.71 -18.38 -23.77
C GLY A 462 -23.22 -18.36 -23.44
N LEU A 463 -22.90 -17.62 -22.38
CA LEU A 463 -21.57 -17.49 -21.80
C LEU A 463 -21.62 -17.93 -20.32
N VAL A 464 -20.78 -18.88 -19.92
CA VAL A 464 -20.66 -19.28 -18.51
C VAL A 464 -19.87 -18.24 -17.74
N VAL A 465 -20.50 -17.69 -16.69
CA VAL A 465 -19.88 -16.73 -15.78
C VAL A 465 -19.32 -17.45 -14.57
N GLY A 466 -18.00 -17.27 -14.32
CA GLY A 466 -17.31 -17.84 -13.18
C GLY A 466 -17.50 -17.04 -11.92
N THR A 467 -17.57 -17.75 -10.81
CA THR A 467 -17.81 -17.18 -9.47
C THR A 467 -16.58 -17.18 -8.58
N GLY A 468 -15.54 -17.97 -8.89
CA GLY A 468 -14.33 -18.11 -8.08
C GLY A 468 -13.61 -16.79 -7.84
N ASP A 469 -13.20 -16.56 -6.61
CA ASP A 469 -12.57 -15.33 -6.13
C ASP A 469 -11.04 -15.42 -6.07
N LEU A 470 -10.39 -14.29 -5.77
CA LEU A 470 -8.93 -14.18 -5.71
C LEU A 470 -8.32 -15.03 -4.58
N SER A 471 -8.97 -15.12 -3.42
CA SER A 471 -8.48 -15.86 -2.26
C SER A 471 -8.49 -17.37 -2.52
N GLU A 472 -9.57 -17.88 -3.12
CA GLU A 472 -9.68 -19.28 -3.56
C GLU A 472 -8.64 -19.61 -4.64
N ILE A 473 -8.44 -18.71 -5.59
CA ILE A 473 -7.42 -18.85 -6.63
C ILE A 473 -6.01 -18.87 -6.02
N ALA A 474 -5.73 -18.03 -5.03
CA ALA A 474 -4.43 -18.02 -4.34
C ALA A 474 -4.14 -19.34 -3.63
N LEU A 475 -5.12 -19.86 -2.90
CA LEU A 475 -5.02 -21.10 -2.13
C LEU A 475 -5.23 -22.36 -2.98
N GLY A 476 -5.67 -22.21 -4.25
CA GLY A 476 -6.12 -23.31 -5.08
C GLY A 476 -7.28 -24.08 -4.45
N TRP A 477 -8.16 -23.39 -3.72
CA TRP A 477 -9.34 -23.95 -3.06
C TRP A 477 -10.50 -24.03 -4.01
N SER A 478 -10.37 -24.89 -5.00
CA SER A 478 -11.34 -25.16 -6.05
C SER A 478 -11.04 -26.50 -6.71
N THR A 479 -12.03 -27.11 -7.32
CA THR A 479 -11.85 -28.35 -8.08
C THR A 479 -11.27 -28.03 -9.45
N TYR A 480 -10.09 -28.59 -9.77
CA TYR A 480 -9.51 -28.49 -11.10
C TYR A 480 -10.46 -29.05 -12.17
N ASN A 481 -10.67 -28.27 -13.24
CA ASN A 481 -11.63 -28.56 -14.29
C ASN A 481 -13.08 -28.76 -13.76
N GLY A 482 -13.40 -28.07 -12.69
CA GLY A 482 -14.73 -28.00 -12.09
C GLY A 482 -15.11 -26.53 -11.89
N ASP A 483 -15.43 -26.16 -10.68
CA ASP A 483 -15.84 -24.79 -10.29
C ASP A 483 -14.80 -23.71 -10.57
N HIS A 484 -13.51 -24.05 -10.75
CA HIS A 484 -12.48 -23.09 -11.15
C HIS A 484 -12.57 -22.70 -12.64
N MET A 485 -13.34 -23.43 -13.46
CA MET A 485 -13.47 -23.19 -14.90
C MET A 485 -14.73 -22.42 -15.27
N SER A 486 -14.58 -21.47 -16.17
CA SER A 486 -15.66 -20.67 -16.76
C SER A 486 -15.22 -20.05 -18.08
N MET A 487 -16.13 -19.38 -18.77
CA MET A 487 -15.79 -18.62 -19.97
C MET A 487 -15.38 -17.19 -19.65
N TYR A 488 -15.81 -16.65 -18.50
CA TYR A 488 -15.38 -15.36 -17.97
C TYR A 488 -15.59 -15.28 -16.45
N ALA A 489 -14.54 -15.06 -15.69
CA ALA A 489 -14.55 -15.06 -14.22
C ALA A 489 -14.60 -13.63 -13.67
N VAL A 490 -15.78 -13.15 -13.27
CA VAL A 490 -15.99 -11.76 -12.86
C VAL A 490 -15.35 -11.41 -11.51
N ASN A 491 -15.14 -12.39 -10.63
CA ASN A 491 -14.59 -12.21 -9.29
C ASN A 491 -13.09 -12.55 -9.19
N CYS A 492 -12.42 -12.94 -10.27
CA CYS A 492 -11.06 -13.51 -10.23
C CYS A 492 -9.97 -12.60 -9.60
N SER A 493 -10.23 -11.32 -9.45
CA SER A 493 -9.33 -10.38 -8.75
C SER A 493 -9.96 -9.73 -7.52
N ILE A 494 -11.07 -10.27 -7.02
CA ILE A 494 -11.76 -9.81 -5.81
C ILE A 494 -11.46 -10.79 -4.67
N PRO A 495 -10.78 -10.41 -3.59
CA PRO A 495 -10.57 -11.30 -2.46
C PRO A 495 -11.84 -11.47 -1.63
N LYS A 496 -11.94 -12.57 -0.88
CA LYS A 496 -13.11 -12.96 -0.10
C LYS A 496 -13.57 -11.86 0.87
N THR A 497 -12.63 -11.22 1.55
CA THR A 497 -12.93 -10.10 2.47
C THR A 497 -13.60 -8.92 1.75
N LEU A 498 -13.18 -8.63 0.52
CA LEU A 498 -13.75 -7.54 -0.27
C LEU A 498 -15.14 -7.89 -0.83
N ILE A 499 -15.42 -9.17 -1.14
CA ILE A 499 -16.75 -9.62 -1.58
C ILE A 499 -17.80 -9.26 -0.53
N ARG A 500 -17.53 -9.53 0.75
CA ARG A 500 -18.43 -9.16 1.86
C ARG A 500 -18.74 -7.67 1.85
N CYS A 501 -17.71 -6.83 1.74
CA CYS A 501 -17.85 -5.37 1.69
C CYS A 501 -18.68 -4.89 0.49
N LEU A 502 -18.51 -5.51 -0.69
CA LEU A 502 -19.27 -5.17 -1.89
C LEU A 502 -20.74 -5.58 -1.78
N ILE A 503 -21.04 -6.75 -1.22
CA ILE A 503 -22.40 -7.21 -0.98
C ILE A 503 -23.12 -6.29 0.02
N GLU A 504 -22.45 -5.89 1.11
CA GLU A 504 -22.99 -4.90 2.06
C GLU A 504 -23.33 -3.57 1.38
N HIS A 505 -22.39 -3.07 0.56
CA HIS A 505 -22.60 -1.83 -0.18
C HIS A 505 -23.81 -1.93 -1.14
N ILE A 506 -23.95 -3.04 -1.86
CA ILE A 506 -25.08 -3.26 -2.77
C ILE A 506 -26.38 -3.39 -1.96
N ALA A 507 -26.36 -4.03 -0.79
CA ALA A 507 -27.52 -4.15 0.09
C ALA A 507 -28.02 -2.78 0.57
N GLU A 508 -27.12 -1.85 0.91
CA GLU A 508 -27.45 -0.47 1.32
C GLU A 508 -28.25 0.30 0.25
N GLU A 509 -28.07 -0.04 -1.04
CA GLU A 509 -28.72 0.61 -2.19
C GLU A 509 -29.91 -0.19 -2.75
N SER A 510 -30.21 -1.35 -2.18
CA SER A 510 -31.22 -2.29 -2.68
C SER A 510 -32.61 -2.07 -2.03
N SER A 511 -33.64 -2.71 -2.60
CA SER A 511 -34.96 -2.78 -1.95
C SER A 511 -34.86 -3.49 -0.59
N PRO A 512 -35.74 -3.21 0.38
CA PRO A 512 -35.66 -3.81 1.72
C PRO A 512 -35.62 -5.35 1.70
N GLU A 513 -36.37 -6.00 0.80
CA GLU A 513 -36.41 -7.46 0.67
C GLU A 513 -35.08 -8.02 0.13
N LEU A 514 -34.53 -7.39 -0.90
CA LEU A 514 -33.22 -7.80 -1.45
C LEU A 514 -32.10 -7.53 -0.43
N ALA A 515 -32.13 -6.38 0.25
CA ALA A 515 -31.16 -6.04 1.29
C ALA A 515 -31.15 -7.08 2.42
N ALA A 516 -32.34 -7.52 2.89
CA ALA A 516 -32.45 -8.56 3.90
C ALA A 516 -31.84 -9.89 3.44
N THR A 517 -32.13 -10.32 2.20
CA THR A 517 -31.55 -11.54 1.61
C THR A 517 -30.01 -11.44 1.48
N LEU A 518 -29.50 -10.31 0.99
CA LEU A 518 -28.05 -10.10 0.85
C LEU A 518 -27.34 -10.07 2.22
N THR A 519 -27.99 -9.51 3.24
CA THR A 519 -27.47 -9.50 4.61
C THR A 519 -27.45 -10.90 5.20
N ASP A 520 -28.46 -11.73 4.96
CA ASP A 520 -28.49 -13.13 5.41
C ASP A 520 -27.39 -13.95 4.75
N ILE A 521 -27.17 -13.78 3.44
CA ILE A 521 -26.07 -14.42 2.71
C ILE A 521 -24.72 -13.99 3.30
N ASN A 522 -24.54 -12.70 3.56
CA ASN A 522 -23.28 -12.16 4.07
C ASN A 522 -22.93 -12.68 5.47
N ASN A 523 -23.94 -13.00 6.28
CA ASN A 523 -23.80 -13.55 7.61
C ASN A 523 -23.72 -15.11 7.64
N THR A 524 -23.86 -15.77 6.49
CA THR A 524 -23.74 -17.23 6.40
C THR A 524 -22.26 -17.63 6.41
N PRO A 525 -21.85 -18.60 7.24
CA PRO A 525 -20.49 -19.13 7.24
C PRO A 525 -20.11 -19.71 5.88
N VAL A 526 -18.84 -19.50 5.48
CA VAL A 526 -18.33 -20.09 4.24
C VAL A 526 -18.13 -21.59 4.42
N SER A 527 -18.83 -22.39 3.62
CA SER A 527 -18.73 -23.86 3.63
C SER A 527 -18.59 -24.41 2.21
N PRO A 528 -17.96 -25.57 2.01
CA PRO A 528 -17.74 -26.13 0.68
C PRO A 528 -19.00 -26.71 0.01
N GLU A 529 -20.15 -26.81 0.67
CA GLU A 529 -21.43 -27.35 0.16
C GLU A 529 -21.35 -28.69 -0.61
N LEU A 530 -20.27 -29.44 -0.43
CA LEU A 530 -19.98 -30.70 -1.12
C LEU A 530 -20.10 -31.92 -0.20
N LEU A 531 -19.96 -31.71 1.11
CA LEU A 531 -20.13 -32.73 2.14
C LEU A 531 -21.52 -32.60 2.77
N PRO A 532 -22.22 -33.73 3.03
CA PRO A 532 -23.51 -33.68 3.71
C PRO A 532 -23.39 -32.99 5.07
N PRO A 533 -24.41 -32.25 5.50
CA PRO A 533 -24.49 -31.78 6.88
C PRO A 533 -24.60 -32.98 7.85
N SER A 534 -24.26 -32.76 9.12
CA SER A 534 -24.51 -33.72 10.20
C SER A 534 -26.01 -33.96 10.39
N ASP A 535 -26.37 -35.02 11.13
CA ASP A 535 -27.76 -35.47 11.35
C ASP A 535 -28.64 -34.36 12.01
N ASP A 536 -28.03 -33.37 12.66
CA ASP A 536 -28.72 -32.23 13.26
C ASP A 536 -28.83 -31.00 12.30
N GLY A 537 -28.39 -31.12 11.05
CA GLY A 537 -28.40 -30.07 10.04
C GLY A 537 -27.27 -29.04 10.17
N THR A 538 -26.32 -29.25 11.10
CA THR A 538 -25.15 -28.39 11.23
C THR A 538 -24.10 -28.72 10.16
N ILE A 539 -23.40 -27.67 9.67
CA ILE A 539 -22.31 -27.82 8.69
C ILE A 539 -21.10 -28.41 9.41
N GLU A 540 -20.76 -29.67 9.12
CA GLU A 540 -19.65 -30.37 9.77
C GLU A 540 -18.27 -29.78 9.43
N GLN A 541 -18.09 -29.25 8.24
CA GLN A 541 -16.81 -28.71 7.79
C GLN A 541 -16.95 -27.29 7.29
N LYS A 542 -16.42 -26.34 8.06
CA LYS A 542 -16.23 -24.97 7.57
C LYS A 542 -14.89 -24.89 6.84
N THR A 543 -14.86 -24.20 5.72
CA THR A 543 -13.62 -23.96 4.96
C THR A 543 -12.53 -23.36 5.84
N GLU A 544 -12.92 -22.44 6.72
CA GLU A 544 -12.00 -21.75 7.64
C GLU A 544 -11.43 -22.66 8.75
N ASP A 545 -12.07 -23.78 9.07
CA ASP A 545 -11.54 -24.76 10.02
C ASP A 545 -10.33 -25.53 9.43
N VAL A 546 -10.31 -25.71 8.09
CA VAL A 546 -9.23 -26.38 7.37
C VAL A 546 -8.12 -25.45 6.96
N LEU A 547 -8.47 -24.28 6.46
CA LEU A 547 -7.52 -23.31 5.89
C LEU A 547 -7.08 -22.26 6.92
N GLY A 548 -7.93 -21.89 7.85
CA GLY A 548 -7.87 -20.68 8.63
C GLY A 548 -8.71 -19.56 8.00
N PRO A 549 -8.91 -18.44 8.74
CA PRO A 549 -9.71 -17.31 8.30
C PRO A 549 -9.20 -16.66 7.02
N TYR A 550 -10.10 -16.31 6.11
CA TYR A 550 -9.74 -15.58 4.90
C TYR A 550 -9.14 -14.19 5.17
N ASP A 551 -9.45 -13.57 6.30
CA ASP A 551 -8.79 -12.33 6.74
C ASP A 551 -7.26 -12.47 6.77
N LEU A 552 -6.75 -13.58 7.31
CA LEU A 552 -5.31 -13.86 7.35
C LEU A 552 -4.76 -14.16 5.95
N HIS A 553 -5.45 -15.00 5.17
CA HIS A 553 -4.98 -15.37 3.82
C HIS A 553 -4.94 -14.17 2.88
N ASP A 554 -5.93 -13.28 2.93
CA ASP A 554 -5.96 -12.05 2.14
C ASP A 554 -4.84 -11.10 2.58
N PHE A 555 -4.57 -10.99 3.88
CA PHE A 555 -3.43 -10.24 4.40
C PHE A 555 -2.09 -10.79 3.88
N PHE A 556 -1.89 -12.10 3.95
CA PHE A 556 -0.68 -12.75 3.45
C PHE A 556 -0.51 -12.55 1.95
N LEU A 557 -1.58 -12.77 1.19
CA LEU A 557 -1.60 -12.57 -0.26
C LEU A 557 -1.22 -11.14 -0.63
N PHE A 558 -1.76 -10.15 0.09
CA PHE A 558 -1.48 -8.74 -0.16
C PHE A 558 0.01 -8.43 -0.01
N HIS A 559 0.61 -8.82 1.09
CA HIS A 559 2.02 -8.53 1.37
C HIS A 559 2.97 -9.37 0.49
N PHE A 560 2.62 -10.63 0.26
CA PHE A 560 3.42 -11.53 -0.56
C PHE A 560 3.48 -11.09 -2.04
N ILE A 561 2.33 -10.78 -2.64
CA ILE A 561 2.28 -10.45 -4.07
C ILE A 561 2.64 -8.99 -4.35
N LYS A 562 2.10 -8.07 -3.56
CA LYS A 562 2.27 -6.65 -3.84
C LYS A 562 3.66 -6.14 -3.51
N TYR A 563 4.25 -6.64 -2.45
CA TYR A 563 5.50 -6.13 -1.90
C TYR A 563 6.64 -7.14 -1.93
N GLY A 564 6.39 -8.40 -2.32
CA GLY A 564 7.40 -9.45 -2.28
C GLY A 564 7.93 -9.68 -0.86
N ALA A 565 7.11 -9.42 0.16
CA ALA A 565 7.54 -9.52 1.55
C ALA A 565 7.91 -10.97 1.89
N GLU A 566 9.00 -11.12 2.64
CA GLU A 566 9.44 -12.43 3.15
C GLU A 566 8.46 -12.98 4.21
N PRO A 567 8.35 -14.30 4.35
CA PRO A 567 7.38 -14.91 5.27
C PRO A 567 7.50 -14.47 6.73
N ASP A 568 8.71 -14.29 7.25
CA ASP A 568 8.98 -13.81 8.60
C ASP A 568 8.49 -12.36 8.79
N LYS A 569 8.69 -11.51 7.79
CA LYS A 569 8.14 -10.15 7.77
C LYS A 569 6.61 -10.18 7.72
N ILE A 570 6.02 -11.03 6.88
CA ILE A 570 4.56 -11.18 6.80
C ILE A 570 4.00 -11.61 8.16
N LEU A 571 4.67 -12.55 8.83
CA LEU A 571 4.29 -13.01 10.17
C LEU A 571 4.32 -11.86 11.18
N HIS A 572 5.41 -11.10 11.24
CA HIS A 572 5.55 -9.95 12.13
C HIS A 572 4.46 -8.89 11.88
N LEU A 573 4.19 -8.56 10.61
CA LEU A 573 3.14 -7.62 10.24
C LEU A 573 1.74 -8.13 10.63
N ALA A 574 1.49 -9.43 10.46
CA ALA A 574 0.21 -10.05 10.80
C ALA A 574 0.00 -10.10 12.33
N GLU A 575 1.01 -10.47 13.10
CA GLU A 575 0.95 -10.44 14.56
C GLU A 575 0.64 -9.03 15.10
N HIS A 576 1.18 -8.01 14.46
CA HIS A 576 0.86 -6.63 14.79
C HIS A 576 -0.58 -6.25 14.38
N ALA A 577 -0.97 -6.55 13.13
CA ALA A 577 -2.26 -6.14 12.56
C ALA A 577 -3.45 -6.84 13.23
N PHE A 578 -3.28 -8.09 13.63
CA PHE A 578 -4.32 -8.91 14.24
C PHE A 578 -4.14 -9.11 15.75
N ARG A 579 -3.41 -8.19 16.40
CA ARG A 579 -3.18 -8.25 17.86
C ARG A 579 -4.52 -8.27 18.61
N GLY A 580 -4.74 -9.32 19.40
CA GLY A 580 -5.98 -9.53 20.15
C GLY A 580 -7.10 -10.24 19.38
N GLU A 581 -6.98 -10.41 18.05
CA GLU A 581 -7.93 -11.21 17.25
C GLU A 581 -7.46 -12.68 17.16
N PHE A 582 -6.18 -12.89 16.86
CA PHE A 582 -5.60 -14.24 16.71
C PHE A 582 -4.32 -14.41 17.53
N GLN A 583 -4.06 -15.66 17.94
CA GLN A 583 -2.81 -15.99 18.64
C GLN A 583 -1.64 -16.16 17.65
N PRO A 584 -0.40 -15.76 18.00
CA PRO A 584 0.76 -15.84 17.10
C PRO A 584 0.98 -17.22 16.46
N ASP A 585 0.89 -18.30 17.26
CA ASP A 585 1.05 -19.66 16.74
C ASP A 585 -0.04 -20.06 15.73
N PHE A 586 -1.24 -19.50 15.87
CA PHE A 586 -2.31 -19.71 14.91
C PHE A 586 -2.03 -18.97 13.60
N ILE A 587 -1.59 -17.71 13.67
CA ILE A 587 -1.19 -16.92 12.49
C ILE A 587 -0.07 -17.64 11.74
N ARG A 588 0.95 -18.14 12.45
CA ARG A 588 2.07 -18.90 11.87
C ARG A 588 1.59 -20.15 11.13
N ARG A 589 0.70 -20.94 11.72
CA ARG A 589 0.12 -22.12 11.07
C ARG A 589 -0.63 -21.74 9.79
N CYS A 590 -1.43 -20.68 9.82
CA CYS A 590 -2.15 -20.22 8.64
C CYS A 590 -1.19 -19.73 7.54
N LEU A 591 -0.09 -19.08 7.88
CA LEU A 591 0.93 -18.65 6.92
C LEU A 591 1.64 -19.86 6.28
N ASP A 592 1.97 -20.90 7.05
CA ASP A 592 2.53 -22.15 6.52
C ASP A 592 1.57 -22.83 5.54
N ILE A 593 0.28 -22.91 5.89
CA ILE A 593 -0.77 -23.41 4.99
C ILE A 593 -0.82 -22.56 3.70
N PHE A 594 -0.81 -21.23 3.82
CA PHE A 594 -0.84 -20.32 2.68
C PHE A 594 0.34 -20.57 1.74
N ILE A 595 1.57 -20.55 2.24
CA ILE A 595 2.78 -20.74 1.42
C ILE A 595 2.77 -22.10 0.72
N ARG A 596 2.52 -23.18 1.46
CA ARG A 596 2.48 -24.54 0.88
C ARG A 596 1.43 -24.67 -0.21
N ARG A 597 0.22 -24.17 0.04
CA ARG A 597 -0.85 -24.24 -0.95
C ARG A 597 -0.57 -23.33 -2.14
N PHE A 598 -0.09 -22.12 -1.92
CA PHE A 598 0.23 -21.17 -2.98
C PHE A 598 1.19 -21.79 -4.01
N PHE A 599 2.24 -22.46 -3.57
CA PHE A 599 3.18 -23.13 -4.47
C PHE A 599 2.58 -24.40 -5.10
N ARG A 600 2.04 -25.31 -4.30
CA ARG A 600 1.55 -26.61 -4.78
C ARG A 600 0.36 -26.52 -5.74
N GLN A 601 -0.43 -25.46 -5.67
CA GLN A 601 -1.64 -25.29 -6.46
C GLN A 601 -1.47 -24.39 -7.71
N GLN A 602 -0.24 -24.05 -8.07
CA GLN A 602 0.03 -23.20 -9.24
C GLN A 602 -0.53 -23.76 -10.55
N PHE A 603 -0.54 -25.08 -10.72
CA PHE A 603 -1.07 -25.71 -11.93
C PHE A 603 -2.55 -25.33 -12.20
N LYS A 604 -3.34 -25.07 -11.16
CA LYS A 604 -4.72 -24.57 -11.30
C LYS A 604 -4.75 -23.14 -11.85
N ARG A 605 -3.83 -22.28 -11.39
CA ARG A 605 -3.73 -20.89 -11.86
C ARG A 605 -3.23 -20.79 -13.29
N SER A 606 -2.45 -21.76 -13.76
CA SER A 606 -1.93 -21.78 -15.14
C SER A 606 -3.02 -21.81 -16.21
N CYS A 607 -4.23 -22.28 -15.88
CA CYS A 607 -5.38 -22.34 -16.80
C CYS A 607 -6.57 -21.48 -16.32
N MET A 608 -6.32 -20.44 -15.53
CA MET A 608 -7.38 -19.52 -15.11
C MET A 608 -8.16 -18.94 -16.28
N PRO A 609 -9.51 -18.86 -16.19
CA PRO A 609 -10.34 -18.11 -17.12
C PRO A 609 -9.93 -16.64 -17.20
N ASP A 610 -10.32 -15.99 -18.30
CA ASP A 610 -10.25 -14.53 -18.39
C ASP A 610 -11.18 -13.87 -17.38
N GLY A 611 -10.77 -12.71 -16.87
CA GLY A 611 -11.58 -11.90 -15.98
C GLY A 611 -10.96 -10.52 -15.78
N PRO A 612 -11.69 -9.55 -15.21
CA PRO A 612 -11.22 -8.19 -15.06
C PRO A 612 -10.21 -8.07 -13.90
N LYS A 613 -9.10 -7.36 -14.15
CA LYS A 613 -8.24 -6.90 -13.08
C LYS A 613 -8.87 -5.67 -12.44
N VAL A 614 -9.18 -5.76 -11.15
CA VAL A 614 -9.87 -4.71 -10.42
C VAL A 614 -8.92 -3.94 -9.51
N GLY A 615 -8.11 -4.63 -8.75
CA GLY A 615 -7.14 -4.05 -7.82
C GLY A 615 -5.70 -4.10 -8.34
N THR A 616 -4.76 -3.70 -7.49
CA THR A 616 -3.32 -3.77 -7.80
C THR A 616 -2.76 -5.19 -7.79
N ILE A 617 -3.51 -6.14 -7.24
CA ILE A 617 -3.13 -7.55 -7.14
C ILE A 617 -4.06 -8.39 -8.01
N SER A 618 -3.49 -9.26 -8.82
CA SER A 618 -4.15 -10.28 -9.60
C SER A 618 -3.20 -11.46 -9.76
N LEU A 619 -3.74 -12.65 -10.00
CA LEU A 619 -2.96 -13.87 -10.19
C LEU A 619 -3.09 -14.41 -11.62
N SER A 620 -3.50 -13.57 -12.57
CA SER A 620 -3.62 -13.96 -13.98
C SER A 620 -2.25 -14.39 -14.54
N PRO A 621 -2.15 -15.61 -15.12
CA PRO A 621 -0.91 -16.12 -15.69
C PRO A 621 -0.52 -15.39 -16.98
N ARG A 622 -1.42 -14.61 -17.57
CA ARG A 622 -1.21 -13.86 -18.81
C ARG A 622 -0.39 -12.59 -18.59
N GLY A 623 -0.39 -12.01 -17.39
CA GLY A 623 0.29 -10.75 -17.14
C GLY A 623 0.79 -10.54 -15.71
N ASP A 624 -0.04 -10.81 -14.71
CA ASP A 624 0.23 -10.37 -13.34
C ASP A 624 1.16 -11.31 -12.56
N TRP A 625 0.93 -12.64 -12.64
CA TRP A 625 1.73 -13.60 -11.89
C TRP A 625 2.12 -14.80 -12.76
N ARG A 626 3.38 -14.85 -13.15
CA ARG A 626 3.93 -15.92 -13.99
C ARG A 626 4.88 -16.78 -13.18
N MET A 627 4.38 -17.89 -12.67
CA MET A 627 5.15 -18.82 -11.88
C MET A 627 5.11 -20.22 -12.54
N PRO A 628 6.25 -20.95 -12.62
CA PRO A 628 6.23 -22.34 -13.05
C PRO A 628 5.35 -23.20 -12.14
N SER A 629 4.60 -24.13 -12.72
CA SER A 629 3.68 -25.00 -11.96
C SER A 629 4.40 -26.01 -11.05
N ASP A 630 5.67 -26.25 -11.28
CA ASP A 630 6.56 -27.14 -10.55
C ASP A 630 7.57 -26.40 -9.66
N ALA A 631 7.37 -25.12 -9.42
CA ALA A 631 8.21 -24.35 -8.50
C ALA A 631 8.11 -24.90 -7.07
N CYS A 632 9.26 -25.03 -6.40
CA CYS A 632 9.36 -25.51 -5.03
C CYS A 632 9.27 -24.36 -4.02
N GLY A 633 8.40 -24.49 -3.01
CA GLY A 633 8.20 -23.48 -1.94
C GLY A 633 9.18 -23.57 -0.77
N THR A 634 10.15 -24.48 -0.79
CA THR A 634 11.01 -24.80 0.37
C THR A 634 11.77 -23.61 0.93
N VAL A 635 12.16 -22.63 0.08
CA VAL A 635 12.87 -21.42 0.53
C VAL A 635 11.98 -20.60 1.45
N TRP A 636 10.72 -20.41 1.09
CA TRP A 636 9.74 -19.66 1.89
C TRP A 636 9.25 -20.45 3.11
N GLU A 637 9.09 -21.78 3.00
CA GLU A 637 8.70 -22.65 4.12
C GLU A 637 9.76 -22.62 5.25
N LYS A 638 11.05 -22.62 4.87
CA LYS A 638 12.16 -22.52 5.83
C LYS A 638 12.21 -21.17 6.55
N ALA A 639 11.87 -20.07 5.87
CA ALA A 639 11.84 -18.76 6.48
C ALA A 639 10.84 -18.67 7.65
N ILE A 640 9.69 -19.38 7.56
CA ILE A 640 8.70 -19.45 8.65
C ILE A 640 9.24 -20.20 9.87
N SER A 641 10.11 -21.20 9.67
CA SER A 641 10.58 -22.09 10.74
C SER A 641 11.73 -21.53 11.58
N HIS A 642 12.36 -20.44 11.16
CA HIS A 642 13.46 -19.79 11.87
C HIS A 642 13.03 -18.73 12.90
N TYR A 643 11.74 -18.48 13.02
CA TYR A 643 11.11 -17.58 13.99
C TYR A 643 10.43 -18.40 15.15
#